data_a0eaa2706195c633b509bb26e4a77d47
#
_entry.id   a0eaa2706195c633b509bb26e4a77d47
#
_cell.length_a   1.000
_cell.length_b   1.000
_cell.length_c   1.000
_cell.angle_alpha   90.00
_cell.angle_beta   90.00
_cell.angle_gamma   90.00
#
_symmetry.space_group_name_H-M   'P 1'
#
loop_
_entity.id
_entity.type
_entity.pdbx_description
1 polymer ?
#
loop_
_entity_poly.entity_id
_entity_poly.type
_entity_poly.pdbx_seq_one_letter_code
_entity_poly.pdbx_strand_id
1 'polypeptide(L)'
;MKNPLRKRIPRELKGELGKYLVVFLLMVLTIGFVSGFLVADGSMLKAYNESFDKYNIENGNFRTAEKIYSSQWKGIEAAGVKLYENYYIEEDLDNGSTMRFFKNREKVNKVCLMKGEMPSGQGEIAIDRMYADNNSLKVGDTLIRGEKSWKITGLVALSDYSALFQNNNDSMFDSVKFGVAIVAPEEFENLDQEKLRYNYAWIYDHQPKNEKEEKKVSENLMEDIGKVVALETFVPRYLNQAIIFTGDDMGGDRAMVITLLYIVIVIMAFVFGITISNTIRKEAGVIGTLRASGYTRRELILHYMTLPVLVTLAGALIGNILGYTVFKGVCADMYYGSYSLPTYVTVWNADAFLLTTVVPVIIMILIDHAVLRYRLQLSPLKLLRRDFSGKKQKRAVYLSPKIGIFSRFRLRVIFQNVSSYLVLFVGVIFANLLLFFGMLLPSTLDHYQMEIQENMLAKYQYILSVPASAYSGNKEDAMNSLLEYYTDIRTDNKDAEKFSAYSLNTMPGKYKSEEIAFYGVEPDSRYIQADLSGDGVYISSAYADKFRIKEGDTITLKEKYEKDEYSFKVDGIYDYAASLCVFMERDKLNEAFDLGDDYFGGYFSDTEIKDIPSKYIGSVIDLEALTKISRQLDVSMGDMMGMMYGFSVIIFLVVIYLLSKVIIEKNAQSISMTKILGYTNGEISRLYILSTSLVVVFCLLLSLPVERQIMEVLFREMMLSSISGWITMWVDPMIYVKMTAIGIAAYAVVAVLEFRRIRHVPMDEALKNVE
;
A
#
# COMPACT_ATOMS: atom_id res chain seq x y z
N MET A 1 28.16 -44.87 -16.65
CA MET A 1 29.24 -43.95 -16.25
C MET A 1 28.62 -42.64 -15.75
N LYS A 2 29.04 -42.12 -14.58
CA LYS A 2 28.57 -40.81 -14.08
C LYS A 2 29.08 -39.72 -15.03
N ASN A 3 28.20 -38.83 -15.54
CA ASN A 3 28.56 -37.76 -16.46
C ASN A 3 29.68 -36.89 -15.86
N PRO A 4 30.85 -36.76 -16.54
CA PRO A 4 32.01 -36.02 -16.00
C PRO A 4 31.70 -34.55 -15.70
N LEU A 5 30.73 -33.95 -16.39
CA LEU A 5 30.30 -32.55 -16.17
C LEU A 5 29.75 -32.35 -14.76
N ARG A 6 29.14 -33.36 -14.12
CA ARG A 6 28.63 -33.24 -12.75
C ARG A 6 29.71 -32.98 -11.71
N LYS A 7 30.95 -33.45 -11.97
CA LYS A 7 32.10 -33.20 -11.08
C LYS A 7 32.58 -31.76 -11.10
N ARG A 8 32.23 -31.01 -12.14
CA ARG A 8 32.58 -29.57 -12.27
C ARG A 8 31.70 -28.65 -11.39
N ILE A 9 30.44 -29.01 -11.16
CA ILE A 9 29.45 -28.17 -10.46
C ILE A 9 29.97 -27.67 -9.10
N PRO A 10 30.50 -28.51 -8.17
CA PRO A 10 31.03 -28.02 -6.90
C PRO A 10 32.28 -27.15 -7.05
N ARG A 11 33.11 -27.40 -8.08
CA ARG A 11 34.30 -26.59 -8.35
C ARG A 11 33.94 -25.21 -8.91
N GLU A 12 32.95 -25.14 -9.80
CA GLU A 12 32.39 -23.91 -10.35
C GLU A 12 31.74 -23.08 -9.26
N LEU A 13 30.94 -23.71 -8.37
CA LEU A 13 30.37 -23.03 -7.20
C LEU A 13 31.45 -22.42 -6.31
N LYS A 14 32.51 -23.19 -5.98
CA LYS A 14 33.60 -22.73 -5.13
C LYS A 14 34.44 -21.61 -5.81
N GLY A 15 34.67 -21.70 -7.12
CA GLY A 15 35.37 -20.68 -7.90
C GLY A 15 34.61 -19.35 -8.07
N GLU A 16 33.30 -19.39 -8.06
CA GLU A 16 32.41 -18.25 -8.26
C GLU A 16 31.52 -17.98 -7.02
N LEU A 17 31.93 -18.47 -5.84
CA LEU A 17 31.13 -18.45 -4.61
C LEU A 17 30.53 -17.07 -4.30
N GLY A 18 31.33 -16.01 -4.38
CA GLY A 18 30.87 -14.66 -4.07
C GLY A 18 29.79 -14.13 -5.01
N LYS A 19 29.70 -14.66 -6.24
CA LYS A 19 28.64 -14.32 -7.19
C LYS A 19 27.34 -15.00 -6.84
N TYR A 20 27.40 -16.34 -6.65
CA TYR A 20 26.23 -17.13 -6.30
C TYR A 20 25.69 -16.80 -4.92
N LEU A 21 26.57 -16.44 -3.97
CA LEU A 21 26.18 -15.98 -2.63
C LEU A 21 25.37 -14.68 -2.69
N VAL A 22 25.79 -13.69 -3.48
CA VAL A 22 25.08 -12.43 -3.60
C VAL A 22 23.70 -12.62 -4.24
N VAL A 23 23.63 -13.44 -5.31
CA VAL A 23 22.35 -13.78 -5.95
C VAL A 23 21.46 -14.57 -4.99
N PHE A 24 22.02 -15.51 -4.24
CA PHE A 24 21.31 -16.27 -3.22
C PHE A 24 20.74 -15.37 -2.13
N LEU A 25 21.53 -14.44 -1.59
CA LEU A 25 21.09 -13.49 -0.56
C LEU A 25 19.99 -12.57 -1.09
N LEU A 26 20.12 -12.09 -2.33
CA LEU A 26 19.07 -11.31 -2.98
C LEU A 26 17.75 -12.09 -3.05
N MET A 27 17.81 -13.36 -3.48
CA MET A 27 16.66 -14.23 -3.53
C MET A 27 16.03 -14.46 -2.15
N VAL A 28 16.87 -14.78 -1.15
CA VAL A 28 16.42 -15.02 0.23
C VAL A 28 15.72 -13.81 0.81
N LEU A 29 16.30 -12.62 0.68
CA LEU A 29 15.71 -11.39 1.19
C LEU A 29 14.39 -11.05 0.50
N THR A 30 14.38 -11.08 -0.83
CA THR A 30 13.18 -10.73 -1.60
C THR A 30 12.03 -11.72 -1.35
N ILE A 31 12.32 -13.01 -1.47
CA ILE A 31 11.32 -14.05 -1.28
C ILE A 31 10.87 -14.08 0.18
N GLY A 32 11.80 -13.90 1.12
CA GLY A 32 11.50 -13.87 2.55
C GLY A 32 10.54 -12.73 2.90
N PHE A 33 10.84 -11.52 2.45
CA PHE A 33 9.99 -10.35 2.72
C PHE A 33 8.60 -10.50 2.09
N VAL A 34 8.52 -10.77 0.78
CA VAL A 34 7.24 -10.88 0.07
C VAL A 34 6.42 -12.08 0.55
N SER A 35 7.05 -13.23 0.77
CA SER A 35 6.37 -14.40 1.34
C SER A 35 5.86 -14.11 2.76
N GLY A 36 6.67 -13.44 3.59
CA GLY A 36 6.27 -13.04 4.94
C GLY A 36 5.06 -12.12 4.93
N PHE A 37 5.04 -11.13 4.04
CA PHE A 37 3.92 -10.22 3.88
C PHE A 37 2.65 -10.96 3.44
N LEU A 38 2.70 -11.74 2.36
CA LEU A 38 1.53 -12.46 1.84
C LEU A 38 0.98 -13.51 2.84
N VAL A 39 1.85 -14.08 3.67
CA VAL A 39 1.45 -15.02 4.73
C VAL A 39 0.82 -14.28 5.90
N ALA A 40 1.36 -13.12 6.29
CA ALA A 40 0.77 -12.27 7.32
C ALA A 40 -0.60 -11.77 6.89
N ASP A 41 -0.70 -11.16 5.69
CA ASP A 41 -1.95 -10.70 5.08
C ASP A 41 -3.03 -11.79 5.07
N GLY A 42 -2.75 -12.94 4.47
CA GLY A 42 -3.73 -14.04 4.42
C GLY A 42 -4.10 -14.61 5.78
N SER A 43 -3.18 -14.60 6.76
CA SER A 43 -3.45 -15.08 8.13
C SER A 43 -4.27 -14.07 8.94
N MET A 44 -3.99 -12.77 8.78
CA MET A 44 -4.72 -11.69 9.42
C MET A 44 -6.13 -11.56 8.87
N LEU A 45 -6.30 -11.59 7.55
CA LEU A 45 -7.61 -11.54 6.90
C LEU A 45 -8.47 -12.74 7.33
N LYS A 46 -7.87 -13.92 7.48
CA LYS A 46 -8.58 -15.09 8.02
C LYS A 46 -8.98 -14.86 9.47
N ALA A 47 -8.09 -14.35 10.32
CA ALA A 47 -8.40 -14.07 11.72
C ALA A 47 -9.51 -13.01 11.85
N TYR A 48 -9.50 -11.98 11.00
CA TYR A 48 -10.55 -10.97 10.92
C TYR A 48 -11.89 -11.60 10.56
N ASN A 49 -11.96 -12.39 9.48
CA ASN A 49 -13.21 -13.03 9.05
C ASN A 49 -13.77 -14.04 10.07
N GLU A 50 -12.89 -14.85 10.67
CA GLU A 50 -13.29 -15.82 11.71
C GLU A 50 -13.69 -15.15 13.04
N SER A 51 -13.26 -13.91 13.26
CA SER A 51 -13.55 -13.18 14.48
C SER A 51 -15.03 -12.87 14.67
N PHE A 52 -15.77 -12.71 13.58
CA PHE A 52 -17.21 -12.42 13.62
C PHE A 52 -17.98 -13.53 14.34
N ASP A 53 -17.71 -14.78 13.99
CA ASP A 53 -18.33 -15.94 14.65
C ASP A 53 -17.71 -16.19 16.03
N LYS A 54 -16.38 -16.14 16.12
CA LYS A 54 -15.64 -16.46 17.37
C LYS A 54 -16.00 -15.54 18.53
N TYR A 55 -16.15 -14.26 18.24
CA TYR A 55 -16.45 -13.25 19.26
C TYR A 55 -17.91 -12.80 19.25
N ASN A 56 -18.75 -13.47 18.44
CA ASN A 56 -20.18 -13.19 18.31
C ASN A 56 -20.43 -11.70 18.01
N ILE A 57 -19.84 -11.20 16.93
CA ILE A 57 -19.93 -9.79 16.54
C ILE A 57 -21.31 -9.46 16.03
N GLU A 58 -21.85 -8.35 16.47
CA GLU A 58 -23.18 -7.85 16.14
C GLU A 58 -23.44 -7.80 14.62
N ASN A 59 -24.71 -7.98 14.22
CA ASN A 59 -25.18 -7.69 12.87
C ASN A 59 -25.54 -6.21 12.69
N GLY A 60 -25.55 -5.46 13.75
CA GLY A 60 -25.69 -4.02 13.79
C GLY A 60 -26.05 -3.53 15.18
N ASN A 61 -26.13 -2.21 15.32
CA ASN A 61 -26.50 -1.56 16.55
C ASN A 61 -27.45 -0.38 16.30
N PHE A 62 -28.23 -0.05 17.32
CA PHE A 62 -29.04 1.14 17.33
C PHE A 62 -29.00 1.82 18.68
N ARG A 63 -29.29 3.11 18.71
CA ARG A 63 -29.29 3.91 19.95
C ARG A 63 -30.66 4.54 20.16
N THR A 64 -31.04 4.65 21.43
CA THR A 64 -32.26 5.32 21.88
C THR A 64 -31.91 6.37 22.94
N ALA A 65 -32.73 7.41 23.07
CA ALA A 65 -32.55 8.45 24.08
C ALA A 65 -32.75 7.91 25.52
N GLU A 66 -33.63 6.95 25.67
CA GLU A 66 -33.98 6.34 26.97
C GLU A 66 -33.78 4.84 26.96
N LYS A 67 -33.68 4.27 28.15
CA LYS A 67 -33.58 2.82 28.32
C LYS A 67 -34.85 2.10 27.84
N ILE A 68 -34.69 1.04 27.05
CA ILE A 68 -35.78 0.21 26.54
C ILE A 68 -36.42 -0.61 27.69
N TYR A 69 -37.73 -0.59 27.79
CA TYR A 69 -38.50 -1.40 28.75
C TYR A 69 -38.68 -2.84 28.28
N SER A 70 -38.97 -3.74 29.21
CA SER A 70 -39.14 -5.19 28.92
C SER A 70 -40.22 -5.52 27.89
N SER A 71 -41.27 -4.71 27.79
CA SER A 71 -42.33 -4.88 26.76
C SER A 71 -41.83 -4.50 25.37
N GLN A 72 -41.08 -3.41 25.26
CA GLN A 72 -40.45 -2.94 24.02
C GLN A 72 -39.37 -3.91 23.57
N TRP A 73 -38.56 -4.41 24.49
CA TRP A 73 -37.55 -5.42 24.22
C TRP A 73 -38.11 -6.65 23.54
N LYS A 74 -39.20 -7.23 24.10
CA LYS A 74 -39.88 -8.38 23.50
C LYS A 74 -40.52 -8.05 22.14
N GLY A 75 -41.02 -6.82 21.98
CA GLY A 75 -41.56 -6.36 20.70
C GLY A 75 -40.51 -6.33 19.59
N ILE A 76 -39.30 -5.86 19.90
CA ILE A 76 -38.21 -5.82 18.94
C ILE A 76 -37.68 -7.24 18.63
N GLU A 77 -37.53 -8.10 19.63
CA GLU A 77 -37.07 -9.48 19.42
C GLU A 77 -38.09 -10.30 18.56
N ALA A 78 -39.38 -9.93 18.59
CA ALA A 78 -40.38 -10.54 17.73
C ALA A 78 -40.18 -10.26 16.22
N ALA A 79 -39.33 -9.27 15.87
CA ALA A 79 -38.92 -9.00 14.50
C ALA A 79 -37.83 -9.94 13.97
N GLY A 80 -37.45 -10.99 14.72
CA GLY A 80 -36.48 -12.02 14.30
C GLY A 80 -35.03 -11.70 14.61
N VAL A 81 -34.78 -10.98 15.70
CA VAL A 81 -33.47 -10.64 16.20
C VAL A 81 -33.35 -10.93 17.70
N LYS A 82 -32.13 -11.16 18.16
CA LYS A 82 -31.75 -11.14 19.58
C LYS A 82 -31.10 -9.84 19.92
N LEU A 83 -31.55 -9.20 21.01
CA LEU A 83 -30.99 -7.94 21.48
C LEU A 83 -30.00 -8.15 22.61
N TYR A 84 -29.04 -7.22 22.70
CA TYR A 84 -28.04 -7.17 23.75
C TYR A 84 -27.77 -5.72 24.16
N GLU A 85 -27.67 -5.46 25.47
CA GLU A 85 -27.21 -4.17 25.98
C GLU A 85 -25.73 -3.99 25.63
N ASN A 86 -25.40 -2.92 24.93
CA ASN A 86 -24.02 -2.53 24.57
C ASN A 86 -23.80 -1.05 24.89
N TYR A 87 -24.17 -0.66 26.12
CA TYR A 87 -24.09 0.72 26.59
C TYR A 87 -22.65 1.17 26.73
N TYR A 88 -22.42 2.47 26.50
CA TYR A 88 -21.10 3.06 26.63
C TYR A 88 -21.14 4.48 27.24
N ILE A 89 -19.99 4.91 27.74
CA ILE A 89 -19.73 6.26 28.22
C ILE A 89 -18.46 6.74 27.55
N GLU A 90 -18.44 7.99 27.08
CA GLU A 90 -17.25 8.63 26.55
C GLU A 90 -16.68 9.64 27.53
N GLU A 91 -15.35 9.63 27.70
CA GLU A 91 -14.62 10.54 28.54
C GLU A 91 -13.37 11.07 27.83
N ASP A 92 -13.18 12.38 27.90
CA ASP A 92 -11.98 13.02 27.38
C ASP A 92 -10.86 12.89 28.43
N LEU A 93 -9.71 12.38 28.00
CA LEU A 93 -8.54 12.14 28.84
C LEU A 93 -7.58 13.34 28.82
N ASP A 94 -6.72 13.45 29.84
CA ASP A 94 -5.74 14.54 29.95
C ASP A 94 -4.69 14.54 28.82
N ASN A 95 -4.49 13.42 28.13
CA ASN A 95 -3.64 13.33 26.95
C ASN A 95 -4.29 13.89 25.67
N GLY A 96 -5.51 14.41 25.77
CA GLY A 96 -6.29 14.98 24.67
C GLY A 96 -6.88 13.94 23.71
N SER A 97 -7.08 12.70 24.19
CA SER A 97 -7.83 11.67 23.47
C SER A 97 -9.18 11.43 24.14
N THR A 98 -10.14 10.89 23.38
CA THR A 98 -11.44 10.45 23.90
C THR A 98 -11.42 8.92 24.06
N MET A 99 -11.87 8.44 25.21
CA MET A 99 -11.96 7.01 25.51
C MET A 99 -13.42 6.60 25.67
N ARG A 100 -13.85 5.59 24.90
CA ARG A 100 -15.17 4.98 24.98
C ARG A 100 -15.12 3.75 25.87
N PHE A 101 -15.83 3.81 27.01
CA PHE A 101 -15.85 2.78 28.03
C PHE A 101 -17.04 1.87 27.86
N PHE A 102 -16.81 0.55 27.86
CA PHE A 102 -17.82 -0.50 27.88
C PHE A 102 -17.66 -1.36 29.13
N LYS A 103 -18.75 -1.93 29.62
CA LYS A 103 -18.69 -3.07 30.54
C LYS A 103 -18.07 -4.28 29.87
N ASN A 104 -17.51 -5.20 30.64
CA ASN A 104 -17.07 -6.48 30.09
C ASN A 104 -18.22 -7.19 29.36
N ARG A 105 -17.98 -7.57 28.09
CA ARG A 105 -18.96 -8.11 27.15
C ARG A 105 -18.81 -9.62 27.02
N GLU A 106 -19.77 -10.38 27.58
CA GLU A 106 -19.72 -11.84 27.64
C GLU A 106 -20.52 -12.52 26.53
N LYS A 107 -21.55 -11.89 25.99
CA LYS A 107 -22.52 -12.50 25.09
C LYS A 107 -22.33 -12.08 23.64
N VAL A 108 -22.24 -10.79 23.37
CA VAL A 108 -22.06 -10.17 22.06
C VAL A 108 -20.83 -9.28 22.08
N ASN A 109 -20.19 -9.06 20.94
CA ASN A 109 -18.98 -8.25 20.79
C ASN A 109 -17.90 -8.60 21.82
N LYS A 110 -17.64 -9.89 21.99
CA LYS A 110 -16.63 -10.37 22.94
C LYS A 110 -15.27 -9.86 22.56
N VAL A 111 -14.45 -9.56 23.55
CA VAL A 111 -13.10 -9.06 23.31
C VAL A 111 -12.06 -10.18 23.22
N CYS A 112 -11.00 -9.94 22.46
CA CYS A 112 -9.83 -10.81 22.42
C CYS A 112 -8.76 -10.24 23.36
N LEU A 113 -8.51 -10.88 24.50
CA LEU A 113 -7.39 -10.50 25.37
C LEU A 113 -6.07 -10.84 24.67
N MET A 114 -5.26 -9.81 24.38
CA MET A 114 -3.97 -9.94 23.71
C MET A 114 -2.81 -10.03 24.70
N LYS A 115 -2.88 -9.27 25.80
CA LYS A 115 -1.82 -9.20 26.81
C LYS A 115 -2.40 -8.78 28.17
N GLY A 116 -1.83 -9.29 29.25
CA GLY A 116 -2.26 -8.96 30.61
C GLY A 116 -3.52 -9.73 31.02
N GLU A 117 -4.37 -9.09 31.82
CA GLU A 117 -5.59 -9.67 32.39
C GLU A 117 -6.78 -8.73 32.21
N MET A 118 -7.99 -9.29 32.18
CA MET A 118 -9.21 -8.48 32.14
C MET A 118 -9.43 -7.77 33.49
N PRO A 119 -9.95 -6.52 33.47
CA PRO A 119 -10.18 -5.76 34.66
C PRO A 119 -11.22 -6.47 35.58
N SER A 120 -10.92 -6.56 36.86
CA SER A 120 -11.73 -7.27 37.84
C SER A 120 -12.30 -6.36 38.93
N GLY A 121 -11.81 -5.12 39.07
CA GLY A 121 -12.18 -4.18 40.12
C GLY A 121 -12.18 -2.72 39.68
N GLN A 122 -12.41 -1.85 40.68
CA GLN A 122 -12.40 -0.40 40.49
C GLN A 122 -10.98 0.10 40.16
N GLY A 123 -10.88 1.11 39.28
CA GLY A 123 -9.61 1.71 38.88
C GLY A 123 -8.79 0.81 37.93
N GLU A 124 -9.33 -0.30 37.45
CA GLU A 124 -8.70 -1.18 36.45
C GLU A 124 -9.36 -1.05 35.11
N ILE A 125 -8.54 -1.11 34.02
CA ILE A 125 -8.98 -0.93 32.67
C ILE A 125 -8.21 -1.86 31.71
N ALA A 126 -8.92 -2.46 30.74
CA ALA A 126 -8.31 -3.06 29.57
C ALA A 126 -8.60 -2.16 28.36
N ILE A 127 -7.56 -1.75 27.66
CA ILE A 127 -7.68 -0.82 26.52
C ILE A 127 -7.38 -1.51 25.22
N ASP A 128 -7.89 -0.93 24.13
CA ASP A 128 -7.57 -1.40 22.80
C ASP A 128 -6.05 -1.37 22.57
N ARG A 129 -5.52 -2.45 21.98
CA ARG A 129 -4.09 -2.61 21.75
C ARG A 129 -3.54 -1.59 20.75
N MET A 130 -4.27 -1.29 19.65
CA MET A 130 -3.83 -0.33 18.65
C MET A 130 -3.73 1.08 19.24
N TYR A 131 -4.74 1.51 20.02
CA TYR A 131 -4.67 2.76 20.77
C TYR A 131 -3.48 2.78 21.72
N ALA A 132 -3.24 1.68 22.45
CA ALA A 132 -2.12 1.57 23.38
C ALA A 132 -0.76 1.69 22.68
N ASP A 133 -0.56 0.96 21.59
CA ASP A 133 0.69 0.98 20.81
C ASP A 133 0.96 2.38 20.23
N ASN A 134 -0.07 3.03 19.67
CA ASN A 134 0.04 4.35 19.04
C ASN A 134 0.23 5.49 20.06
N ASN A 135 -0.16 5.30 21.30
CA ASN A 135 0.11 6.21 22.42
C ASN A 135 1.28 5.76 23.31
N SER A 136 2.04 4.74 22.91
CA SER A 136 3.18 4.18 23.65
C SER A 136 2.84 3.70 25.06
N LEU A 137 1.61 3.22 25.29
CA LEU A 137 1.09 2.73 26.55
C LEU A 137 1.31 1.21 26.70
N LYS A 138 1.50 0.74 27.92
CA LYS A 138 1.74 -0.67 28.25
C LYS A 138 0.90 -1.12 29.44
N VAL A 139 0.76 -2.45 29.57
CA VAL A 139 0.18 -3.04 30.79
C VAL A 139 1.01 -2.59 32.01
N GLY A 140 0.33 -2.03 32.99
CA GLY A 140 0.91 -1.44 34.21
C GLY A 140 0.93 0.09 34.21
N ASP A 141 0.82 0.74 33.06
CA ASP A 141 0.71 2.20 32.95
C ASP A 141 -0.66 2.68 33.40
N THR A 142 -0.81 3.99 33.54
CA THR A 142 -2.04 4.61 34.07
C THR A 142 -2.57 5.64 33.10
N LEU A 143 -3.87 5.59 32.82
CA LEU A 143 -4.61 6.65 32.11
C LEU A 143 -5.20 7.62 33.15
N ILE A 144 -5.18 8.93 32.83
CA ILE A 144 -5.56 9.99 33.79
C ILE A 144 -6.62 10.89 33.15
N ARG A 145 -7.59 11.27 33.98
CA ARG A 145 -8.59 12.31 33.70
C ARG A 145 -8.83 13.13 34.97
N GLY A 146 -8.20 14.28 35.06
CA GLY A 146 -8.28 15.11 36.29
C GLY A 146 -7.83 14.34 37.53
N GLU A 147 -8.76 14.13 38.49
CA GLU A 147 -8.47 13.38 39.68
C GLU A 147 -8.67 11.85 39.57
N LYS A 148 -9.34 11.40 38.47
CA LYS A 148 -9.55 9.96 38.20
C LYS A 148 -8.35 9.37 37.48
N SER A 149 -7.99 8.15 37.83
CA SER A 149 -6.93 7.40 37.19
C SER A 149 -7.29 5.92 37.10
N TRP A 150 -6.92 5.29 35.96
CA TRP A 150 -7.15 3.86 35.72
C TRP A 150 -5.83 3.18 35.39
N LYS A 151 -5.56 2.09 36.11
CA LYS A 151 -4.41 1.23 35.79
C LYS A 151 -4.75 0.31 34.61
N ILE A 152 -3.91 0.27 33.63
CA ILE A 152 -4.03 -0.63 32.49
C ILE A 152 -3.63 -2.04 32.94
N THR A 153 -4.59 -2.95 33.03
CA THR A 153 -4.37 -4.35 33.39
C THR A 153 -4.27 -5.26 32.19
N GLY A 154 -4.89 -4.88 31.06
CA GLY A 154 -4.88 -5.67 29.85
C GLY A 154 -4.88 -4.85 28.56
N LEU A 155 -4.39 -5.46 27.50
CA LEU A 155 -4.54 -4.98 26.13
C LEU A 155 -5.46 -5.96 25.38
N VAL A 156 -6.48 -5.42 24.74
CA VAL A 156 -7.52 -6.18 24.03
C VAL A 156 -7.58 -5.80 22.55
N ALA A 157 -8.10 -6.69 21.73
CA ALA A 157 -8.54 -6.39 20.38
C ALA A 157 -10.06 -6.57 20.30
N LEU A 158 -10.70 -5.65 19.58
CA LEU A 158 -12.14 -5.56 19.46
C LEU A 158 -12.53 -5.65 17.99
N SER A 159 -13.17 -6.75 17.60
CA SER A 159 -13.56 -6.94 16.20
C SER A 159 -14.76 -6.08 15.77
N ASP A 160 -15.52 -5.54 16.72
CA ASP A 160 -16.54 -4.51 16.51
C ASP A 160 -15.95 -3.09 16.40
N TYR A 161 -14.67 -2.93 16.73
CA TYR A 161 -13.83 -1.75 16.54
C TYR A 161 -12.50 -2.15 15.90
N SER A 162 -12.54 -2.95 14.85
CA SER A 162 -11.32 -3.35 14.13
C SER A 162 -10.59 -2.14 13.53
N ALA A 163 -11.33 -1.06 13.23
CA ALA A 163 -10.83 0.29 13.01
C ALA A 163 -11.49 1.23 14.02
N LEU A 164 -10.71 2.09 14.69
CA LEU A 164 -11.17 2.91 15.81
C LEU A 164 -11.92 4.17 15.35
N PHE A 165 -13.05 3.98 14.65
CA PHE A 165 -13.96 5.06 14.32
C PHE A 165 -14.72 5.53 15.56
N GLN A 166 -14.64 6.82 15.86
CA GLN A 166 -15.46 7.41 16.91
C GLN A 166 -16.92 7.55 16.45
N ASN A 167 -17.12 8.06 15.25
CA ASN A 167 -18.44 8.17 14.61
C ASN A 167 -18.43 7.40 13.29
N ASN A 168 -19.56 6.78 12.97
CA ASN A 168 -19.68 5.99 11.74
C ASN A 168 -19.54 6.82 10.45
N ASN A 169 -19.81 8.12 10.53
CA ASN A 169 -19.74 9.06 9.40
C ASN A 169 -18.40 9.81 9.33
N ASP A 170 -17.45 9.50 10.21
CA ASP A 170 -16.11 10.09 10.11
C ASP A 170 -15.45 9.61 8.80
N SER A 171 -14.73 10.50 8.12
CA SER A 171 -14.01 10.17 6.89
C SER A 171 -12.82 9.23 7.11
N MET A 172 -12.28 9.21 8.33
CA MET A 172 -11.19 8.33 8.77
C MET A 172 -11.24 8.15 10.29
N PHE A 173 -10.80 7.02 10.78
CA PHE A 173 -10.59 6.80 12.20
C PHE A 173 -9.28 7.47 12.68
N ASP A 174 -9.16 7.67 13.99
CA ASP A 174 -7.98 8.27 14.62
C ASP A 174 -7.58 7.48 15.87
N SER A 175 -6.75 6.49 15.69
CA SER A 175 -6.30 5.61 16.76
C SER A 175 -5.37 6.26 17.78
N VAL A 176 -4.94 7.50 17.53
CA VAL A 176 -4.17 8.30 18.49
C VAL A 176 -5.11 9.08 19.41
N LYS A 177 -6.20 9.63 18.85
CA LYS A 177 -7.13 10.50 19.59
C LYS A 177 -8.39 9.79 20.08
N PHE A 178 -8.69 8.60 19.58
CA PHE A 178 -9.83 7.83 20.02
C PHE A 178 -9.43 6.40 20.39
N GLY A 179 -9.91 5.93 21.53
CA GLY A 179 -9.69 4.57 22.03
C GLY A 179 -10.94 3.94 22.60
N VAL A 180 -10.93 2.62 22.72
CA VAL A 180 -11.98 1.83 23.36
C VAL A 180 -11.42 1.09 24.56
N ALA A 181 -12.21 1.07 25.63
CA ALA A 181 -11.81 0.48 26.89
C ALA A 181 -12.91 -0.43 27.45
N ILE A 182 -12.47 -1.47 28.13
CA ILE A 182 -13.33 -2.39 28.87
C ILE A 182 -13.04 -2.21 30.35
N VAL A 183 -14.09 -2.10 31.17
CA VAL A 183 -14.00 -1.98 32.59
C VAL A 183 -14.91 -2.99 33.31
N ALA A 184 -14.62 -3.25 34.59
CA ALA A 184 -15.51 -4.04 35.42
C ALA A 184 -16.87 -3.32 35.60
N PRO A 185 -17.99 -4.06 35.86
CA PRO A 185 -19.30 -3.45 36.03
C PRO A 185 -19.33 -2.38 37.12
N GLU A 186 -18.61 -2.58 38.21
CA GLU A 186 -18.51 -1.64 39.35
C GLU A 186 -17.82 -0.33 38.96
N GLU A 187 -16.78 -0.39 38.11
CA GLU A 187 -16.10 0.80 37.61
C GLU A 187 -16.98 1.56 36.60
N PHE A 188 -17.72 0.85 35.76
CA PHE A 188 -18.62 1.48 34.82
C PHE A 188 -19.72 2.31 35.49
N GLU A 189 -20.23 1.85 36.65
CA GLU A 189 -21.23 2.56 37.43
C GLU A 189 -20.65 3.81 38.13
N ASN A 190 -19.33 3.87 38.32
CA ASN A 190 -18.62 5.02 38.87
C ASN A 190 -18.28 6.09 37.83
N LEU A 191 -18.46 5.79 36.55
CA LEU A 191 -18.30 6.77 35.46
C LEU A 191 -19.46 7.79 35.46
N ASP A 192 -19.32 8.85 34.72
CA ASP A 192 -20.34 9.90 34.58
C ASP A 192 -21.60 9.37 33.88
N GLN A 193 -22.61 9.01 34.67
CA GLN A 193 -23.84 8.41 34.16
C GLN A 193 -24.71 9.39 33.35
N GLU A 194 -24.45 10.72 33.40
CA GLU A 194 -25.15 11.68 32.54
C GLU A 194 -24.72 11.54 31.07
N LYS A 195 -23.53 10.98 30.86
CA LYS A 195 -22.99 10.69 29.54
C LYS A 195 -23.35 9.28 29.02
N LEU A 196 -24.14 8.52 29.76
CA LEU A 196 -24.51 7.15 29.38
C LEU A 196 -25.30 7.16 28.06
N ARG A 197 -24.87 6.33 27.11
CA ARG A 197 -25.54 6.12 25.82
C ARG A 197 -26.18 4.74 25.80
N TYR A 198 -27.50 4.72 25.58
CA TYR A 198 -28.28 3.49 25.50
C TYR A 198 -28.15 2.88 24.11
N ASN A 199 -27.06 2.15 23.88
CA ASN A 199 -26.76 1.46 22.64
C ASN A 199 -27.11 -0.03 22.76
N TYR A 200 -27.74 -0.57 21.73
CA TYR A 200 -28.19 -1.96 21.68
C TYR A 200 -27.64 -2.62 20.45
N ALA A 201 -26.98 -3.78 20.62
CA ALA A 201 -26.53 -4.62 19.53
C ALA A 201 -27.60 -5.67 19.21
N TRP A 202 -27.71 -6.05 17.94
CA TRP A 202 -28.58 -7.17 17.53
C TRP A 202 -27.82 -8.24 16.77
N ILE A 203 -28.36 -9.47 16.87
CA ILE A 203 -27.97 -10.62 16.04
C ILE A 203 -29.22 -11.16 15.39
N TYR A 204 -29.20 -11.35 14.07
CA TYR A 204 -30.32 -11.96 13.34
C TYR A 204 -30.50 -13.43 13.75
N ASP A 205 -31.74 -13.87 13.93
CA ASP A 205 -32.07 -15.29 14.12
C ASP A 205 -31.71 -16.11 12.87
N HIS A 206 -31.85 -15.50 11.68
CA HIS A 206 -31.47 -16.05 10.40
C HIS A 206 -30.55 -15.10 9.66
N GLN A 207 -29.28 -15.48 9.52
CA GLN A 207 -28.26 -14.65 8.87
C GLN A 207 -28.57 -14.42 7.38
N PRO A 208 -28.54 -13.17 6.89
CA PRO A 208 -28.69 -12.85 5.47
C PRO A 208 -27.54 -13.47 4.66
N LYS A 209 -27.82 -13.87 3.42
CA LYS A 209 -26.86 -14.58 2.56
C LYS A 209 -25.84 -13.66 1.87
N ASN A 210 -26.18 -12.41 1.72
CA ASN A 210 -25.36 -11.40 1.05
C ASN A 210 -25.81 -9.99 1.47
N GLU A 211 -24.98 -8.99 1.16
CA GLU A 211 -25.20 -7.59 1.51
C GLU A 211 -26.54 -7.02 1.00
N LYS A 212 -26.99 -7.41 -0.20
CA LYS A 212 -28.28 -6.96 -0.75
C LYS A 212 -29.47 -7.48 0.05
N GLU A 213 -29.40 -8.73 0.51
CA GLU A 213 -30.42 -9.32 1.39
C GLU A 213 -30.36 -8.67 2.77
N GLU A 214 -29.14 -8.41 3.30
CA GLU A 214 -28.93 -7.74 4.58
C GLU A 214 -29.51 -6.33 4.57
N LYS A 215 -29.29 -5.54 3.50
CA LYS A 215 -29.91 -4.22 3.32
C LYS A 215 -31.44 -4.30 3.49
N LYS A 216 -32.08 -5.20 2.73
CA LYS A 216 -33.54 -5.33 2.78
C LYS A 216 -34.07 -5.76 4.16
N VAL A 217 -33.37 -6.71 4.80
CA VAL A 217 -33.76 -7.19 6.13
C VAL A 217 -33.55 -6.10 7.19
N SER A 218 -32.46 -5.35 7.10
CA SER A 218 -32.16 -4.26 8.04
C SER A 218 -33.11 -3.09 7.89
N GLU A 219 -33.53 -2.73 6.67
CA GLU A 219 -34.54 -1.69 6.44
C GLU A 219 -35.88 -2.06 7.08
N ASN A 220 -36.36 -3.30 6.88
CA ASN A 220 -37.55 -3.79 7.54
C ASN A 220 -37.41 -3.80 9.07
N LEU A 221 -36.27 -4.22 9.57
CA LEU A 221 -35.99 -4.23 11.01
C LEU A 221 -36.01 -2.80 11.59
N MET A 222 -35.44 -1.83 10.89
CA MET A 222 -35.47 -0.42 11.29
C MET A 222 -36.91 0.08 11.44
N GLU A 223 -37.76 -0.22 10.46
CA GLU A 223 -39.21 0.12 10.54
C GLU A 223 -39.90 -0.53 11.74
N ASP A 224 -39.63 -1.82 11.97
CA ASP A 224 -40.26 -2.58 13.07
C ASP A 224 -39.79 -2.09 14.44
N ILE A 225 -38.48 -1.78 14.61
CA ILE A 225 -37.96 -1.17 15.83
C ILE A 225 -38.56 0.22 16.02
N GLY A 226 -38.64 1.03 14.95
CA GLY A 226 -39.22 2.36 14.97
C GLY A 226 -40.72 2.41 15.34
N LYS A 227 -41.47 1.31 15.19
CA LYS A 227 -42.87 1.18 15.71
C LYS A 227 -42.91 1.03 17.23
N VAL A 228 -41.80 0.63 17.85
CA VAL A 228 -41.72 0.25 19.27
C VAL A 228 -40.96 1.30 20.09
N VAL A 229 -39.90 1.89 19.55
CA VAL A 229 -39.02 2.87 20.22
C VAL A 229 -38.60 3.97 19.27
N ALA A 230 -38.36 5.17 19.82
CA ALA A 230 -37.75 6.26 19.04
C ALA A 230 -36.26 6.00 18.86
N LEU A 231 -35.83 5.87 17.61
CA LEU A 231 -34.44 5.64 17.25
C LEU A 231 -33.67 6.95 17.13
N GLU A 232 -32.49 7.05 17.75
CA GLU A 232 -31.52 8.11 17.49
C GLU A 232 -30.59 7.72 16.32
N THR A 233 -30.08 6.48 16.34
CA THR A 233 -29.22 5.95 15.29
C THR A 233 -29.58 4.50 15.02
N PHE A 234 -29.32 4.06 13.79
CA PHE A 234 -29.48 2.67 13.35
C PHE A 234 -28.34 2.35 12.37
N VAL A 235 -27.45 1.44 12.74
CA VAL A 235 -26.25 1.13 11.96
C VAL A 235 -26.14 -0.39 11.78
N PRO A 236 -26.59 -0.94 10.64
CA PRO A 236 -26.35 -2.33 10.30
C PRO A 236 -24.85 -2.56 10.02
N ARG A 237 -24.38 -3.80 10.23
CA ARG A 237 -22.94 -4.14 10.14
C ARG A 237 -22.33 -3.76 8.80
N TYR A 238 -23.02 -3.95 7.69
CA TYR A 238 -22.51 -3.62 6.35
C TYR A 238 -22.30 -2.12 6.11
N LEU A 239 -22.82 -1.26 6.99
CA LEU A 239 -22.59 0.19 7.00
C LEU A 239 -21.71 0.64 8.19
N ASN A 240 -21.33 -0.28 9.08
CA ASN A 240 -20.53 0.07 10.26
C ASN A 240 -19.05 0.13 9.93
N GLN A 241 -18.51 1.35 9.72
CA GLN A 241 -17.12 1.59 9.36
C GLN A 241 -16.13 0.99 10.38
N ALA A 242 -16.44 1.03 11.67
CA ALA A 242 -15.58 0.45 12.70
C ALA A 242 -15.39 -1.07 12.53
N ILE A 243 -16.34 -1.75 11.88
CA ILE A 243 -16.28 -3.18 11.61
C ILE A 243 -15.71 -3.47 10.22
N ILE A 244 -16.26 -2.84 9.15
CA ILE A 244 -15.98 -3.25 7.76
C ILE A 244 -14.71 -2.66 7.16
N PHE A 245 -14.29 -1.47 7.61
CA PHE A 245 -13.17 -0.73 7.02
C PHE A 245 -11.90 -1.58 6.91
N THR A 246 -11.55 -2.30 7.96
CA THR A 246 -10.35 -3.16 7.99
C THR A 246 -10.36 -4.22 6.88
N GLY A 247 -11.50 -4.86 6.65
CA GLY A 247 -11.63 -5.88 5.60
C GLY A 247 -11.51 -5.31 4.19
N ASP A 248 -12.01 -4.10 3.98
CA ASP A 248 -11.98 -3.41 2.69
C ASP A 248 -10.57 -2.86 2.37
N ASP A 249 -9.84 -2.39 3.38
CA ASP A 249 -8.53 -1.76 3.22
C ASP A 249 -7.38 -2.78 3.09
N MET A 250 -7.40 -3.88 3.82
CA MET A 250 -6.36 -4.93 3.77
C MET A 250 -6.12 -5.46 2.34
N GLY A 251 -7.10 -5.42 1.46
CA GLY A 251 -6.97 -5.80 0.05
C GLY A 251 -6.03 -4.91 -0.76
N GLY A 252 -5.93 -3.61 -0.42
CA GLY A 252 -5.09 -2.61 -1.10
C GLY A 252 -3.59 -2.87 -0.93
N ASP A 253 -3.16 -3.17 0.28
CA ASP A 253 -1.75 -3.43 0.63
C ASP A 253 -1.17 -4.61 -0.15
N ARG A 254 -1.96 -5.66 -0.35
CA ARG A 254 -1.58 -6.84 -1.14
C ARG A 254 -1.16 -6.48 -2.56
N ALA A 255 -1.88 -5.59 -3.22
CA ALA A 255 -1.58 -5.18 -4.59
C ALA A 255 -0.28 -4.36 -4.68
N MET A 256 0.00 -3.52 -3.68
CA MET A 256 1.25 -2.77 -3.58
C MET A 256 2.45 -3.71 -3.46
N VAL A 257 2.39 -4.72 -2.59
CA VAL A 257 3.48 -5.69 -2.41
C VAL A 257 3.65 -6.60 -3.63
N ILE A 258 2.57 -6.96 -4.32
CA ILE A 258 2.65 -7.69 -5.59
C ILE A 258 3.32 -6.83 -6.67
N THR A 259 3.04 -5.53 -6.74
CA THR A 259 3.73 -4.61 -7.66
C THR A 259 5.23 -4.54 -7.37
N LEU A 260 5.60 -4.42 -6.10
CA LEU A 260 7.00 -4.51 -5.66
C LEU A 260 7.65 -5.84 -6.08
N LEU A 261 6.96 -6.95 -5.90
CA LEU A 261 7.43 -8.28 -6.31
C LEU A 261 7.72 -8.32 -7.81
N TYR A 262 6.85 -7.78 -8.66
CA TYR A 262 7.07 -7.75 -10.12
C TYR A 262 8.31 -6.93 -10.48
N ILE A 263 8.51 -5.76 -9.87
CA ILE A 263 9.72 -4.96 -10.06
C ILE A 263 10.96 -5.79 -9.72
N VAL A 264 10.97 -6.46 -8.58
CA VAL A 264 12.12 -7.27 -8.14
C VAL A 264 12.33 -8.51 -9.04
N ILE A 265 11.26 -9.15 -9.51
CA ILE A 265 11.36 -10.27 -10.46
C ILE A 265 12.04 -9.80 -11.77
N VAL A 266 11.70 -8.63 -12.29
CA VAL A 266 12.35 -8.08 -13.48
C VAL A 266 13.84 -7.81 -13.22
N ILE A 267 14.18 -7.26 -12.06
CA ILE A 267 15.57 -7.06 -11.64
C ILE A 267 16.32 -8.39 -11.59
N MET A 268 15.76 -9.40 -10.95
CA MET A 268 16.36 -10.73 -10.86
C MET A 268 16.57 -11.36 -12.25
N ALA A 269 15.55 -11.26 -13.10
CA ALA A 269 15.60 -11.74 -14.48
C ALA A 269 16.77 -11.14 -15.26
N PHE A 270 16.95 -9.83 -15.14
CA PHE A 270 18.04 -9.09 -15.75
C PHE A 270 19.41 -9.53 -15.19
N VAL A 271 19.55 -9.63 -13.86
CA VAL A 271 20.77 -10.07 -13.19
C VAL A 271 21.18 -11.48 -13.60
N PHE A 272 20.23 -12.42 -13.68
CA PHE A 272 20.49 -13.78 -14.15
C PHE A 272 20.95 -13.79 -15.61
N GLY A 273 20.26 -13.08 -16.49
CA GLY A 273 20.64 -13.01 -17.91
C GLY A 273 22.07 -12.53 -18.13
N ILE A 274 22.48 -11.48 -17.40
CA ILE A 274 23.86 -10.95 -17.46
C ILE A 274 24.85 -11.96 -16.89
N THR A 275 24.53 -12.54 -15.76
CA THR A 275 25.38 -13.49 -15.04
C THR A 275 25.71 -14.69 -15.91
N ILE A 276 24.70 -15.32 -16.52
CA ILE A 276 24.88 -16.44 -17.43
C ILE A 276 25.66 -16.03 -18.69
N SER A 277 25.31 -14.89 -19.30
CA SER A 277 26.02 -14.39 -20.47
C SER A 277 27.52 -14.22 -20.23
N ASN A 278 27.90 -13.74 -19.04
CA ASN A 278 29.31 -13.58 -18.67
C ASN A 278 30.00 -14.92 -18.38
N THR A 279 29.32 -15.85 -17.73
CA THR A 279 29.86 -17.21 -17.48
C THR A 279 30.20 -17.89 -18.80
N ILE A 280 29.32 -17.80 -19.81
CA ILE A 280 29.58 -18.40 -21.13
C ILE A 280 30.77 -17.74 -21.82
N ARG A 281 30.90 -16.42 -21.72
CA ARG A 281 32.04 -15.69 -22.31
C ARG A 281 33.36 -16.09 -21.66
N LYS A 282 33.38 -16.21 -20.34
CA LYS A 282 34.57 -16.63 -19.56
C LYS A 282 35.00 -18.05 -19.91
N GLU A 283 34.05 -18.94 -20.04
CA GLU A 283 34.27 -20.36 -20.30
C GLU A 283 34.20 -20.77 -21.77
N ALA A 284 34.17 -19.80 -22.70
CA ALA A 284 33.96 -20.09 -24.12
C ALA A 284 34.95 -21.08 -24.71
N GLY A 285 36.22 -21.02 -24.34
CA GLY A 285 37.25 -21.98 -24.77
C GLY A 285 36.95 -23.42 -24.28
N VAL A 286 36.56 -23.55 -23.00
CA VAL A 286 36.17 -24.86 -22.42
C VAL A 286 34.90 -25.39 -23.11
N ILE A 287 33.91 -24.53 -23.32
CA ILE A 287 32.65 -24.89 -24.03
C ILE A 287 32.98 -25.33 -25.48
N GLY A 288 33.85 -24.60 -26.15
CA GLY A 288 34.33 -24.92 -27.50
C GLY A 288 34.99 -26.29 -27.58
N THR A 289 35.90 -26.59 -26.62
CA THR A 289 36.57 -27.89 -26.49
C THR A 289 35.55 -29.00 -26.21
N LEU A 290 34.65 -28.84 -25.27
CA LEU A 290 33.61 -29.83 -24.96
C LEU A 290 32.73 -30.10 -26.17
N ARG A 291 32.35 -29.07 -26.93
CA ARG A 291 31.57 -29.23 -28.16
C ARG A 291 32.37 -29.93 -29.27
N ALA A 292 33.66 -29.64 -29.39
CA ALA A 292 34.53 -30.33 -30.35
C ALA A 292 34.73 -31.79 -29.95
N SER A 293 34.68 -32.12 -28.66
CA SER A 293 34.75 -33.51 -28.12
C SER A 293 33.42 -34.25 -28.17
N GLY A 294 32.37 -33.69 -28.84
CA GLY A 294 31.11 -34.39 -29.08
C GLY A 294 29.97 -34.11 -28.11
N TYR A 295 30.14 -33.21 -27.10
CA TYR A 295 29.04 -32.83 -26.24
C TYR A 295 27.98 -32.01 -27.04
N THR A 296 26.73 -32.40 -26.84
CA THR A 296 25.60 -31.76 -27.47
C THR A 296 25.28 -30.38 -26.85
N ARG A 297 24.58 -29.49 -27.60
CA ARG A 297 24.11 -28.23 -27.06
C ARG A 297 23.19 -28.43 -25.85
N ARG A 298 22.33 -29.46 -25.90
CA ARG A 298 21.37 -29.75 -24.83
C ARG A 298 22.06 -30.11 -23.52
N GLU A 299 23.10 -30.95 -23.58
CA GLU A 299 23.89 -31.33 -22.41
C GLU A 299 24.58 -30.14 -21.75
N LEU A 300 25.12 -29.23 -22.57
CA LEU A 300 25.78 -28.01 -22.06
C LEU A 300 24.75 -27.02 -21.49
N ILE A 301 23.60 -26.83 -22.14
CA ILE A 301 22.50 -26.00 -21.60
C ILE A 301 22.12 -26.54 -20.22
N LEU A 302 21.86 -27.85 -20.11
CA LEU A 302 21.46 -28.46 -18.84
C LEU A 302 22.54 -28.30 -17.76
N HIS A 303 23.83 -28.45 -18.12
CA HIS A 303 24.94 -28.27 -17.19
C HIS A 303 25.01 -26.85 -16.65
N TYR A 304 25.01 -25.81 -17.52
CA TYR A 304 25.12 -24.42 -17.10
C TYR A 304 23.86 -23.87 -16.44
N MET A 305 22.70 -24.47 -16.64
CA MET A 305 21.47 -24.16 -15.89
C MET A 305 21.47 -24.75 -14.48
N THR A 306 22.23 -25.81 -14.21
CA THR A 306 22.12 -26.55 -12.95
C THR A 306 22.42 -25.66 -11.74
N LEU A 307 23.50 -24.86 -11.73
CA LEU A 307 23.88 -24.02 -10.61
C LEU A 307 22.89 -22.88 -10.38
N PRO A 308 22.51 -22.07 -11.37
CA PRO A 308 21.48 -21.06 -11.21
C PRO A 308 20.16 -21.63 -10.64
N VAL A 309 19.69 -22.76 -11.18
CA VAL A 309 18.46 -23.43 -10.70
C VAL A 309 18.60 -23.85 -9.25
N LEU A 310 19.70 -24.49 -8.88
CA LEU A 310 19.95 -24.93 -7.50
C LEU A 310 20.02 -23.74 -6.52
N VAL A 311 20.70 -22.66 -6.91
CA VAL A 311 20.81 -21.45 -6.08
C VAL A 311 19.46 -20.78 -5.91
N THR A 312 18.66 -20.71 -6.99
CA THR A 312 17.32 -20.14 -6.94
C THR A 312 16.37 -20.97 -6.07
N LEU A 313 16.38 -22.31 -6.23
CA LEU A 313 15.57 -23.19 -5.41
C LEU A 313 15.98 -23.14 -3.93
N ALA A 314 17.28 -23.14 -3.64
CA ALA A 314 17.76 -23.00 -2.27
C ALA A 314 17.40 -21.63 -1.68
N GLY A 315 17.54 -20.56 -2.46
CA GLY A 315 17.13 -19.20 -2.06
C GLY A 315 15.64 -19.10 -1.82
N ALA A 316 14.81 -19.71 -2.69
CA ALA A 316 13.37 -19.74 -2.53
C ALA A 316 12.95 -20.53 -1.29
N LEU A 317 13.56 -21.69 -1.04
CA LEU A 317 13.28 -22.52 0.13
C LEU A 317 13.60 -21.76 1.43
N ILE A 318 14.82 -21.24 1.53
CA ILE A 318 15.26 -20.51 2.73
C ILE A 318 14.50 -19.19 2.88
N GLY A 319 14.24 -18.48 1.79
CA GLY A 319 13.42 -17.30 1.77
C GLY A 319 12.01 -17.55 2.31
N ASN A 320 11.34 -18.61 1.86
CA ASN A 320 10.03 -18.99 2.40
C ASN A 320 10.09 -19.41 3.87
N ILE A 321 11.10 -20.18 4.29
CA ILE A 321 11.27 -20.50 5.71
C ILE A 321 11.37 -19.23 6.54
N LEU A 322 12.20 -18.25 6.13
CA LEU A 322 12.32 -16.96 6.81
C LEU A 322 11.03 -16.15 6.71
N GLY A 323 10.33 -16.20 5.58
CA GLY A 323 9.01 -15.61 5.39
C GLY A 323 8.01 -16.09 6.44
N TYR A 324 7.89 -17.40 6.58
CA TYR A 324 6.96 -18.04 7.53
C TYR A 324 7.41 -17.96 9.00
N THR A 325 8.66 -17.66 9.30
CA THR A 325 9.18 -17.61 10.67
C THR A 325 9.49 -16.20 11.17
N VAL A 326 10.25 -15.44 10.43
CA VAL A 326 10.74 -14.12 10.84
C VAL A 326 9.93 -12.99 10.21
N PHE A 327 9.90 -12.92 8.87
CA PHE A 327 9.30 -11.77 8.19
C PHE A 327 7.79 -11.67 8.37
N LYS A 328 7.07 -12.80 8.52
CA LYS A 328 5.64 -12.74 8.83
C LYS A 328 5.34 -11.97 10.13
N GLY A 329 6.20 -12.12 11.15
CA GLY A 329 6.03 -11.39 12.42
C GLY A 329 6.18 -9.90 12.20
N VAL A 330 7.24 -9.49 11.50
CA VAL A 330 7.47 -8.07 11.17
C VAL A 330 6.30 -7.49 10.36
N CYS A 331 5.77 -8.22 9.39
CA CYS A 331 4.62 -7.76 8.61
C CYS A 331 3.30 -7.80 9.40
N ALA A 332 3.15 -8.75 10.32
CA ALA A 332 1.99 -8.81 11.21
C ALA A 332 1.96 -7.63 12.19
N ASP A 333 3.13 -7.21 12.70
CA ASP A 333 3.24 -6.04 13.58
C ASP A 333 2.76 -4.76 12.87
N MET A 334 2.95 -4.64 11.55
CA MET A 334 2.41 -3.51 10.76
C MET A 334 0.88 -3.51 10.77
N TYR A 335 0.24 -4.67 10.51
CA TYR A 335 -1.23 -4.78 10.59
C TYR A 335 -1.75 -4.50 11.99
N TYR A 336 -1.02 -4.91 13.00
CA TYR A 336 -1.35 -4.59 14.39
C TYR A 336 -1.21 -3.10 14.72
N GLY A 337 -0.28 -2.37 14.11
CA GLY A 337 -0.17 -0.91 14.21
C GLY A 337 -1.33 -0.17 13.52
N SER A 338 -1.91 -0.77 12.48
CA SER A 338 -2.97 -0.16 11.68
C SER A 338 -4.39 -0.52 12.11
N TYR A 339 -4.59 -1.71 12.72
CA TYR A 339 -5.93 -2.23 13.05
C TYR A 339 -5.97 -2.96 14.39
N SER A 340 -7.15 -2.94 15.04
CA SER A 340 -7.45 -3.71 16.24
C SER A 340 -7.83 -5.15 15.86
N LEU A 341 -6.85 -5.94 15.43
CA LEU A 341 -7.03 -7.32 15.01
C LEU A 341 -6.80 -8.30 16.15
N PRO A 342 -7.59 -9.40 16.24
CA PRO A 342 -7.35 -10.46 17.22
C PRO A 342 -6.09 -11.26 16.90
N THR A 343 -5.68 -12.14 17.82
CA THR A 343 -4.58 -13.07 17.62
C THR A 343 -4.84 -13.96 16.41
N TYR A 344 -3.86 -14.05 15.51
CA TYR A 344 -3.95 -14.87 14.30
C TYR A 344 -3.18 -16.19 14.45
N VAL A 345 -3.62 -17.18 13.70
CA VAL A 345 -2.89 -18.43 13.49
C VAL A 345 -2.32 -18.42 12.09
N THR A 346 -1.01 -18.67 11.96
CA THR A 346 -0.36 -18.72 10.64
C THR A 346 -0.97 -19.81 9.78
N VAL A 347 -1.50 -19.44 8.63
CA VAL A 347 -2.05 -20.37 7.65
C VAL A 347 -1.15 -20.50 6.45
N TRP A 348 -1.21 -21.68 5.80
CA TRP A 348 -0.55 -21.89 4.53
C TRP A 348 -1.21 -21.02 3.45
N ASN A 349 -0.40 -20.23 2.76
CA ASN A 349 -0.85 -19.38 1.65
C ASN A 349 -0.29 -19.94 0.33
N ALA A 350 -1.17 -20.54 -0.49
CA ALA A 350 -0.78 -21.13 -1.77
C ALA A 350 -0.32 -20.06 -2.78
N ASP A 351 -0.95 -18.91 -2.77
CA ASP A 351 -0.59 -17.77 -3.65
C ASP A 351 0.81 -17.27 -3.31
N ALA A 352 1.11 -17.13 -2.01
CA ALA A 352 2.44 -16.73 -1.56
C ALA A 352 3.50 -17.71 -2.09
N PHE A 353 3.28 -19.01 -1.96
CA PHE A 353 4.20 -20.02 -2.48
C PHE A 353 4.32 -19.96 -4.00
N LEU A 354 3.22 -19.83 -4.72
CA LEU A 354 3.22 -19.76 -6.18
C LEU A 354 4.00 -18.53 -6.67
N LEU A 355 3.69 -17.37 -6.14
CA LEU A 355 4.28 -16.09 -6.57
C LEU A 355 5.76 -15.97 -6.17
N THR A 356 6.15 -16.47 -5.00
CA THR A 356 7.51 -16.29 -4.48
C THR A 356 8.46 -17.45 -4.82
N THR A 357 7.93 -18.62 -5.19
CA THR A 357 8.75 -19.80 -5.50
C THR A 357 8.62 -20.22 -6.96
N VAL A 358 7.40 -20.52 -7.41
CA VAL A 358 7.19 -21.10 -8.73
C VAL A 358 7.48 -20.09 -9.83
N VAL A 359 6.95 -18.88 -9.71
CA VAL A 359 7.11 -17.82 -10.72
C VAL A 359 8.58 -17.42 -10.90
N PRO A 360 9.36 -17.07 -9.85
CA PRO A 360 10.77 -16.72 -10.00
C PRO A 360 11.61 -17.87 -10.60
N VAL A 361 11.36 -19.12 -10.20
CA VAL A 361 12.08 -20.29 -10.74
C VAL A 361 11.77 -20.51 -12.22
N ILE A 362 10.52 -20.40 -12.63
CA ILE A 362 10.13 -20.52 -14.05
C ILE A 362 10.78 -19.39 -14.87
N ILE A 363 10.70 -18.15 -14.42
CA ILE A 363 11.30 -16.99 -15.11
C ILE A 363 12.79 -17.17 -15.25
N MET A 364 13.49 -17.59 -14.19
CA MET A 364 14.92 -17.87 -14.24
C MET A 364 15.24 -18.97 -15.26
N ILE A 365 14.51 -20.10 -15.26
CA ILE A 365 14.70 -21.20 -16.22
C ILE A 365 14.49 -20.70 -17.65
N LEU A 366 13.46 -19.91 -17.90
CA LEU A 366 13.17 -19.40 -19.25
C LEU A 366 14.26 -18.45 -19.75
N ILE A 367 14.73 -17.54 -18.90
CA ILE A 367 15.76 -16.56 -19.26
C ILE A 367 17.11 -17.25 -19.48
N ASP A 368 17.52 -18.10 -18.55
CA ASP A 368 18.77 -18.83 -18.65
C ASP A 368 18.77 -19.73 -19.89
N HIS A 369 17.65 -20.43 -20.14
CA HIS A 369 17.49 -21.23 -21.35
C HIS A 369 17.61 -20.39 -22.63
N ALA A 370 16.93 -19.24 -22.67
CA ALA A 370 16.97 -18.36 -23.85
C ALA A 370 18.38 -17.81 -24.10
N VAL A 371 19.07 -17.33 -23.05
CA VAL A 371 20.43 -16.81 -23.15
C VAL A 371 21.42 -17.92 -23.54
N LEU A 372 21.34 -19.08 -22.90
CA LEU A 372 22.19 -20.23 -23.22
C LEU A 372 21.95 -20.72 -24.64
N ARG A 373 20.71 -20.88 -25.06
CA ARG A 373 20.36 -21.28 -26.44
C ARG A 373 20.93 -20.32 -27.46
N TYR A 374 20.78 -19.03 -27.26
CA TYR A 374 21.30 -17.99 -28.15
C TYR A 374 22.84 -18.04 -28.23
N ARG A 375 23.55 -18.11 -27.09
CA ARG A 375 25.01 -18.09 -27.04
C ARG A 375 25.65 -19.39 -27.54
N LEU A 376 25.06 -20.56 -27.28
CA LEU A 376 25.56 -21.87 -27.69
C LEU A 376 25.21 -22.21 -29.15
N GLN A 377 24.52 -21.34 -29.89
CA GLN A 377 24.36 -21.45 -31.35
C GLN A 377 25.67 -21.24 -32.10
N LEU A 378 26.65 -20.55 -31.52
CA LEU A 378 27.95 -20.32 -32.12
C LEU A 378 28.66 -21.67 -32.43
N SER A 379 29.46 -21.70 -33.52
CA SER A 379 30.24 -22.88 -33.89
C SER A 379 31.35 -23.12 -32.82
N PRO A 380 31.79 -24.40 -32.64
CA PRO A 380 32.89 -24.71 -31.73
C PRO A 380 34.15 -23.86 -31.97
N LEU A 381 34.48 -23.63 -33.26
CA LEU A 381 35.61 -22.82 -33.68
C LEU A 381 35.49 -21.34 -33.21
N LYS A 382 34.29 -20.74 -33.31
CA LYS A 382 34.05 -19.39 -32.83
C LYS A 382 34.15 -19.30 -31.32
N LEU A 383 33.68 -20.32 -30.60
CA LEU A 383 33.80 -20.41 -29.16
C LEU A 383 35.25 -20.56 -28.70
N LEU A 384 36.05 -21.40 -29.37
CA LEU A 384 37.48 -21.58 -29.11
C LEU A 384 38.25 -20.30 -29.34
N ARG A 385 37.93 -19.57 -30.45
CA ARG A 385 38.55 -18.26 -30.74
C ARG A 385 37.98 -17.11 -29.92
N ARG A 386 37.01 -17.38 -29.04
CA ARG A 386 36.27 -16.37 -28.27
C ARG A 386 35.67 -15.26 -29.15
N ASP A 387 35.38 -15.57 -30.41
CA ASP A 387 34.75 -14.66 -31.33
C ASP A 387 33.21 -14.67 -31.16
N PHE A 388 32.75 -13.78 -30.33
CA PHE A 388 31.32 -13.55 -30.08
C PHE A 388 30.74 -12.45 -30.99
N SER A 389 31.57 -11.80 -31.78
CA SER A 389 31.18 -10.71 -32.67
C SER A 389 30.95 -11.23 -34.09
N GLY A 390 29.71 -11.23 -34.51
CA GLY A 390 29.38 -11.43 -35.93
C GLY A 390 29.63 -10.20 -36.82
N LYS A 391 30.33 -9.17 -36.33
CA LYS A 391 30.54 -7.90 -37.00
C LYS A 391 32.03 -7.56 -37.08
N LYS A 392 32.43 -7.02 -38.25
CA LYS A 392 33.75 -6.46 -38.53
C LYS A 392 34.30 -5.64 -37.37
N GLN A 393 35.64 -5.74 -37.15
CA GLN A 393 36.40 -4.92 -36.22
C GLN A 393 35.90 -3.48 -36.21
N LYS A 394 35.43 -3.04 -35.02
CA LYS A 394 35.02 -1.64 -34.84
C LYS A 394 36.26 -0.77 -35.12
N ARG A 395 36.13 0.14 -36.08
CA ARG A 395 37.16 1.16 -36.34
C ARG A 395 37.45 1.87 -35.01
N ALA A 396 38.76 2.00 -34.67
CA ALA A 396 39.16 2.75 -33.48
C ALA A 396 38.63 4.19 -33.60
N VAL A 397 37.99 4.66 -32.52
CA VAL A 397 37.52 6.05 -32.47
C VAL A 397 38.70 6.96 -32.51
N TYR A 398 38.78 7.82 -33.55
CA TYR A 398 39.82 8.84 -33.65
C TYR A 398 39.52 9.93 -32.62
N LEU A 399 40.48 10.13 -31.71
CA LEU A 399 40.44 11.17 -30.69
C LEU A 399 41.54 12.19 -30.95
N SER A 400 41.23 13.48 -30.86
CA SER A 400 42.16 14.57 -31.09
C SER A 400 43.46 14.42 -30.28
N PRO A 401 44.63 14.64 -30.90
CA PRO A 401 45.93 14.65 -30.18
C PRO A 401 46.03 15.70 -29.08
N LYS A 402 45.17 16.74 -29.11
CA LYS A 402 45.12 17.80 -28.08
C LYS A 402 44.62 17.30 -26.73
N ILE A 403 43.94 16.14 -26.69
CA ILE A 403 43.46 15.53 -25.45
C ILE A 403 44.62 14.76 -24.81
N GLY A 404 44.90 14.99 -23.52
CA GLY A 404 45.94 14.29 -22.78
C GLY A 404 45.83 12.77 -22.85
N ILE A 405 46.97 12.05 -22.86
CA ILE A 405 47.03 10.61 -23.11
C ILE A 405 46.13 9.78 -22.18
N PHE A 406 46.05 10.11 -20.87
CA PHE A 406 45.20 9.42 -19.92
C PHE A 406 43.71 9.63 -20.20
N SER A 407 43.31 10.83 -20.61
CA SER A 407 41.91 11.12 -20.97
C SER A 407 41.53 10.43 -22.28
N ARG A 408 42.41 10.38 -23.26
CA ARG A 408 42.20 9.59 -24.49
C ARG A 408 42.04 8.10 -24.18
N PHE A 409 42.88 7.58 -23.27
CA PHE A 409 42.78 6.18 -22.87
C PHE A 409 41.41 5.89 -22.19
N ARG A 410 40.99 6.75 -21.25
CA ARG A 410 39.69 6.62 -20.59
C ARG A 410 38.54 6.65 -21.57
N LEU A 411 38.50 7.61 -22.48
CA LEU A 411 37.47 7.71 -23.53
C LEU A 411 37.47 6.46 -24.42
N ARG A 412 38.65 5.94 -24.79
CA ARG A 412 38.73 4.67 -25.55
C ARG A 412 38.17 3.49 -24.76
N VAL A 413 38.48 3.38 -23.48
CA VAL A 413 37.91 2.34 -22.60
C VAL A 413 36.40 2.45 -22.57
N ILE A 414 35.82 3.66 -22.48
CA ILE A 414 34.36 3.89 -22.50
C ILE A 414 33.78 3.47 -23.86
N PHE A 415 34.33 3.97 -24.97
CA PHE A 415 33.81 3.66 -26.30
C PHE A 415 33.94 2.18 -26.71
N GLN A 416 35.00 1.51 -26.26
CA GLN A 416 35.15 0.07 -26.47
C GLN A 416 34.17 -0.77 -25.67
N ASN A 417 33.68 -0.26 -24.54
CA ASN A 417 32.82 -0.95 -23.61
C ASN A 417 31.35 -0.46 -23.62
N VAL A 418 30.92 0.32 -24.62
CA VAL A 418 29.55 0.89 -24.71
C VAL A 418 28.46 -0.15 -24.45
N SER A 419 28.59 -1.37 -25.03
CA SER A 419 27.61 -2.43 -24.78
C SER A 419 27.52 -2.86 -23.30
N SER A 420 28.61 -2.76 -22.55
CA SER A 420 28.61 -3.09 -21.11
C SER A 420 28.05 -1.95 -20.27
N TYR A 421 28.35 -0.73 -20.69
CA TYR A 421 27.80 0.46 -20.05
C TYR A 421 26.30 0.64 -20.35
N LEU A 422 25.82 0.19 -21.53
CA LEU A 422 24.37 0.11 -21.79
C LEU A 422 23.68 -0.88 -20.82
N VAL A 423 24.29 -2.03 -20.60
CA VAL A 423 23.81 -3.00 -19.61
C VAL A 423 23.84 -2.43 -18.20
N LEU A 424 24.88 -1.69 -17.85
CA LEU A 424 24.95 -0.97 -16.58
C LEU A 424 23.84 0.08 -16.47
N PHE A 425 23.61 0.86 -17.52
CA PHE A 425 22.55 1.86 -17.55
C PHE A 425 21.15 1.25 -17.30
N VAL A 426 20.82 0.17 -17.99
CA VAL A 426 19.56 -0.55 -17.78
C VAL A 426 19.47 -1.10 -16.35
N GLY A 427 20.58 -1.61 -15.81
CA GLY A 427 20.62 -2.09 -14.42
C GLY A 427 20.47 -0.98 -13.39
N VAL A 428 21.04 0.21 -13.67
CA VAL A 428 20.86 1.41 -12.84
C VAL A 428 19.37 1.83 -12.85
N ILE A 429 18.72 1.84 -14.00
CA ILE A 429 17.28 2.14 -14.10
C ILE A 429 16.48 1.21 -13.19
N PHE A 430 16.71 -0.10 -13.27
CA PHE A 430 15.97 -1.06 -12.45
C PHE A 430 16.25 -0.89 -10.94
N ALA A 431 17.49 -0.68 -10.57
CA ALA A 431 17.86 -0.48 -9.17
C ALA A 431 17.27 0.82 -8.60
N ASN A 432 17.36 1.91 -9.37
CA ASN A 432 16.80 3.20 -9.00
C ASN A 432 15.28 3.17 -8.97
N LEU A 433 14.62 2.43 -9.87
CA LEU A 433 13.16 2.31 -9.89
C LEU A 433 12.63 1.78 -8.56
N LEU A 434 13.32 0.80 -7.97
CA LEU A 434 12.98 0.27 -6.66
C LEU A 434 13.19 1.30 -5.55
N LEU A 435 14.30 2.03 -5.61
CA LEU A 435 14.61 3.10 -4.64
C LEU A 435 13.61 4.25 -4.76
N PHE A 436 13.24 4.61 -5.99
CA PHE A 436 12.24 5.63 -6.27
C PHE A 436 10.86 5.24 -5.72
N PHE A 437 10.44 4.00 -5.94
CA PHE A 437 9.18 3.50 -5.40
C PHE A 437 9.11 3.63 -3.87
N GLY A 438 10.19 3.24 -3.16
CA GLY A 438 10.24 3.33 -1.70
C GLY A 438 10.29 4.77 -1.14
N MET A 439 10.64 5.78 -1.97
CA MET A 439 10.71 7.19 -1.54
C MET A 439 9.53 8.02 -2.02
N LEU A 440 8.86 7.58 -3.09
CA LEU A 440 7.80 8.33 -3.75
C LEU A 440 6.54 8.43 -2.89
N LEU A 441 6.12 7.32 -2.31
CA LEU A 441 4.81 7.24 -1.66
C LEU A 441 4.69 8.16 -0.44
N PRO A 442 5.65 8.23 0.51
CA PRO A 442 5.57 9.19 1.61
C PRO A 442 5.46 10.63 1.12
N SER A 443 6.33 10.99 0.18
CA SER A 443 6.35 12.35 -0.39
C SER A 443 5.04 12.72 -1.13
N THR A 444 4.43 11.76 -1.82
CA THR A 444 3.15 11.96 -2.48
C THR A 444 2.02 12.13 -1.47
N LEU A 445 2.03 11.36 -0.38
CA LEU A 445 1.04 11.47 0.69
C LEU A 445 1.16 12.79 1.44
N ASP A 446 2.36 13.21 1.80
CA ASP A 446 2.61 14.51 2.45
C ASP A 446 2.10 15.69 1.58
N HIS A 447 2.36 15.62 0.28
CA HIS A 447 1.88 16.64 -0.65
C HIS A 447 0.35 16.64 -0.77
N TYR A 448 -0.24 15.45 -0.91
CA TYR A 448 -1.69 15.28 -0.99
C TYR A 448 -2.40 15.82 0.25
N GLN A 449 -1.84 15.60 1.44
CA GLN A 449 -2.38 16.17 2.67
C GLN A 449 -2.38 17.70 2.67
N MET A 450 -1.29 18.33 2.21
CA MET A 450 -1.22 19.79 2.08
C MET A 450 -2.21 20.31 1.03
N GLU A 451 -2.30 19.64 -0.11
CA GLU A 451 -3.20 20.00 -1.21
C GLU A 451 -4.68 19.95 -0.79
N ILE A 452 -5.08 18.91 -0.05
CA ILE A 452 -6.44 18.81 0.48
C ILE A 452 -6.75 19.97 1.45
N GLN A 453 -5.81 20.31 2.32
CA GLN A 453 -6.00 21.36 3.31
C GLN A 453 -6.08 22.76 2.66
N GLU A 454 -5.29 22.99 1.61
CA GLU A 454 -5.28 24.26 0.89
C GLU A 454 -6.52 24.44 -0.03
N ASN A 455 -7.05 23.35 -0.56
CA ASN A 455 -8.14 23.34 -1.53
C ASN A 455 -9.47 22.82 -0.95
N MET A 456 -9.74 23.06 0.32
CA MET A 456 -11.05 22.76 0.93
C MET A 456 -12.16 23.55 0.22
N LEU A 457 -13.32 22.91 -0.02
CA LEU A 457 -14.49 23.60 -0.60
C LEU A 457 -14.98 24.72 0.30
N ALA A 458 -14.98 24.51 1.61
CA ALA A 458 -15.29 25.49 2.66
C ALA A 458 -14.50 25.14 3.92
N LYS A 459 -14.35 26.08 4.87
CA LYS A 459 -13.68 25.77 6.16
C LYS A 459 -14.42 24.74 6.98
N TYR A 460 -15.75 24.74 6.86
CA TYR A 460 -16.64 23.75 7.47
C TYR A 460 -17.63 23.27 6.42
N GLN A 461 -17.70 21.96 6.23
CA GLN A 461 -18.71 21.32 5.43
C GLN A 461 -19.53 20.43 6.35
N TYR A 462 -20.76 20.87 6.65
CA TYR A 462 -21.71 20.15 7.48
C TYR A 462 -22.53 19.19 6.61
N ILE A 463 -22.44 17.90 6.89
CA ILE A 463 -23.32 16.90 6.29
C ILE A 463 -24.42 16.63 7.30
N LEU A 464 -25.67 16.89 6.91
CA LEU A 464 -26.83 16.67 7.74
C LEU A 464 -27.26 15.21 7.69
N SER A 465 -27.79 14.72 8.78
CA SER A 465 -28.32 13.35 8.90
C SER A 465 -29.78 13.39 9.33
N VAL A 466 -30.64 12.82 8.50
CA VAL A 466 -32.05 12.61 8.85
C VAL A 466 -32.09 11.62 10.03
N PRO A 467 -32.80 11.94 11.13
CA PRO A 467 -32.85 11.04 12.28
C PRO A 467 -33.56 9.73 11.93
N ALA A 468 -33.09 8.63 12.49
CA ALA A 468 -33.67 7.30 12.22
C ALA A 468 -35.16 7.22 12.60
N SER A 469 -35.62 8.04 13.54
CA SER A 469 -37.04 8.18 13.89
C SER A 469 -37.95 8.67 12.74
N ALA A 470 -37.37 9.38 11.77
CA ALA A 470 -38.10 9.80 10.56
C ALA A 470 -38.50 8.62 9.66
N TYR A 471 -37.83 7.48 9.81
CA TYR A 471 -38.14 6.23 9.10
C TYR A 471 -38.97 5.25 9.96
N SER A 472 -39.55 5.74 11.08
CA SER A 472 -40.42 4.94 11.96
C SER A 472 -41.61 4.41 11.21
N GLY A 473 -41.98 3.15 11.47
CA GLY A 473 -43.21 2.57 10.98
C GLY A 473 -44.49 3.22 11.54
N ASN A 474 -44.39 4.06 12.61
CA ASN A 474 -45.46 4.92 13.09
C ASN A 474 -45.47 6.24 12.28
N LYS A 475 -46.45 6.42 11.44
CA LYS A 475 -46.55 7.59 10.55
C LYS A 475 -46.61 8.95 11.29
N GLU A 476 -47.23 8.98 12.48
CA GLU A 476 -47.35 10.21 13.27
C GLU A 476 -45.96 10.60 13.85
N ASP A 477 -45.25 9.64 14.43
CA ASP A 477 -43.91 9.85 14.97
C ASP A 477 -42.90 10.21 13.85
N ALA A 478 -42.96 9.51 12.71
CA ALA A 478 -42.13 9.80 11.54
C ALA A 478 -42.38 11.23 11.01
N MET A 479 -43.66 11.64 10.90
CA MET A 479 -44.02 12.98 10.45
C MET A 479 -43.56 14.04 11.44
N ASN A 480 -43.75 13.84 12.73
CA ASN A 480 -43.30 14.76 13.77
C ASN A 480 -41.77 14.91 13.77
N SER A 481 -41.04 13.79 13.64
CA SER A 481 -39.58 13.79 13.55
C SER A 481 -39.08 14.51 12.31
N LEU A 482 -39.71 14.35 11.17
CA LEU A 482 -39.38 15.08 9.95
C LEU A 482 -39.68 16.59 10.09
N LEU A 483 -40.84 16.96 10.67
CA LEU A 483 -41.16 18.37 10.90
C LEU A 483 -40.17 19.05 11.86
N GLU A 484 -39.78 18.38 12.94
CA GLU A 484 -38.75 18.83 13.86
C GLU A 484 -37.42 18.98 13.12
N TYR A 485 -36.99 17.96 12.37
CA TYR A 485 -35.78 17.99 11.57
C TYR A 485 -35.74 19.20 10.63
N TYR A 486 -36.74 19.39 9.76
CA TYR A 486 -36.78 20.50 8.80
C TYR A 486 -36.90 21.88 9.46
N THR A 487 -37.29 21.94 10.72
CA THR A 487 -37.31 23.18 11.50
C THR A 487 -35.95 23.47 12.10
N ASP A 488 -35.35 22.48 12.74
CA ASP A 488 -34.14 22.60 13.55
C ASP A 488 -32.84 22.64 12.73
N ILE A 489 -32.85 22.13 11.48
CA ILE A 489 -31.68 22.21 10.60
C ILE A 489 -31.49 23.58 9.96
N ARG A 490 -32.42 24.54 10.15
CA ARG A 490 -32.27 25.91 9.68
C ARG A 490 -31.27 26.65 10.56
N THR A 491 -30.39 27.42 9.93
CA THR A 491 -29.39 28.22 10.63
C THR A 491 -29.54 29.69 10.29
N ASP A 492 -29.26 30.53 11.27
CA ASP A 492 -29.18 32.00 11.10
C ASP A 492 -27.75 32.44 10.68
N ASN A 493 -26.84 31.52 10.51
CA ASN A 493 -25.45 31.77 10.09
C ASN A 493 -25.45 32.32 8.64
N LYS A 494 -24.97 33.55 8.46
CA LYS A 494 -24.94 34.22 7.16
C LYS A 494 -23.94 33.68 6.16
N ASP A 495 -22.94 32.92 6.65
CA ASP A 495 -21.95 32.30 5.82
C ASP A 495 -22.38 30.89 5.36
N ALA A 496 -23.44 30.36 5.95
CA ALA A 496 -23.96 29.04 5.60
C ALA A 496 -24.64 29.09 4.22
N GLU A 497 -24.17 28.26 3.31
CA GLU A 497 -24.72 28.04 1.98
C GLU A 497 -25.19 26.60 1.86
N LYS A 498 -26.44 26.39 1.43
CA LYS A 498 -27.02 25.05 1.29
C LYS A 498 -26.41 24.30 0.11
N PHE A 499 -26.25 23.00 0.29
CA PHE A 499 -25.96 22.09 -0.81
C PHE A 499 -26.81 20.82 -0.71
N SER A 500 -27.16 20.23 -1.84
CA SER A 500 -27.71 18.88 -1.91
C SER A 500 -26.60 17.88 -2.15
N ALA A 501 -26.72 16.68 -1.59
CA ALA A 501 -25.76 15.61 -1.78
C ALA A 501 -26.46 14.32 -2.21
N TYR A 502 -25.85 13.62 -3.16
CA TYR A 502 -26.25 12.28 -3.60
C TYR A 502 -25.02 11.47 -3.95
N SER A 503 -25.10 10.14 -4.00
CA SER A 503 -23.97 9.33 -4.42
C SER A 503 -24.38 8.24 -5.42
N LEU A 504 -23.55 8.07 -6.43
CA LEU A 504 -23.66 7.01 -7.44
C LEU A 504 -22.36 6.24 -7.54
N ASN A 505 -22.41 5.05 -8.09
CA ASN A 505 -21.24 4.21 -8.31
C ASN A 505 -20.85 4.18 -9.78
N THR A 506 -19.55 4.11 -10.05
CA THR A 506 -19.04 3.85 -11.40
C THR A 506 -19.53 2.49 -11.91
N MET A 507 -19.69 2.38 -13.22
CA MET A 507 -20.09 1.12 -13.85
C MET A 507 -19.08 0.01 -13.55
N PRO A 508 -19.53 -1.23 -13.31
CA PRO A 508 -18.64 -2.36 -13.11
C PRO A 508 -17.75 -2.58 -14.34
N GLY A 509 -16.45 -2.69 -14.13
CA GLY A 509 -15.47 -2.81 -15.20
C GLY A 509 -14.24 -3.61 -14.78
N LYS A 510 -13.09 -3.32 -15.38
CA LYS A 510 -11.79 -3.90 -15.07
C LYS A 510 -11.37 -3.59 -13.61
N TYR A 511 -11.75 -2.43 -13.11
CA TYR A 511 -11.37 -1.91 -11.80
C TYR A 511 -12.55 -1.97 -10.83
N LYS A 512 -12.26 -1.80 -9.52
CA LYS A 512 -13.27 -1.71 -8.47
C LYS A 512 -14.27 -0.60 -8.80
N SER A 513 -15.56 -0.84 -8.53
CA SER A 513 -16.57 0.21 -8.61
C SER A 513 -16.32 1.24 -7.52
N GLU A 514 -16.36 2.52 -7.88
CA GLU A 514 -16.07 3.67 -7.02
C GLU A 514 -17.35 4.45 -6.76
N GLU A 515 -17.49 4.93 -5.54
CA GLU A 515 -18.54 5.87 -5.18
C GLU A 515 -18.15 7.27 -5.64
N ILE A 516 -19.06 7.96 -6.31
CA ILE A 516 -18.94 9.32 -6.82
C ILE A 516 -19.95 10.20 -6.10
N ALA A 517 -19.48 11.16 -5.34
CA ALA A 517 -20.34 12.11 -4.63
C ALA A 517 -20.84 13.18 -5.60
N PHE A 518 -22.12 13.49 -5.56
CA PHE A 518 -22.76 14.59 -6.27
C PHE A 518 -23.03 15.71 -5.30
N TYR A 519 -22.61 16.91 -5.66
CA TYR A 519 -22.91 18.16 -4.93
C TYR A 519 -23.78 19.06 -5.81
N GLY A 520 -25.01 19.27 -5.36
CA GLY A 520 -25.91 20.27 -5.92
C GLY A 520 -25.71 21.58 -5.16
N VAL A 521 -25.21 22.62 -5.83
CA VAL A 521 -24.85 23.89 -5.19
C VAL A 521 -25.71 25.03 -5.72
N GLU A 522 -25.77 26.13 -4.98
CA GLU A 522 -26.51 27.33 -5.41
C GLU A 522 -25.89 27.91 -6.68
N PRO A 523 -26.69 28.51 -7.60
CA PRO A 523 -26.17 29.09 -8.86
C PRO A 523 -25.11 30.14 -8.64
N ASP A 524 -25.24 30.94 -7.55
CA ASP A 524 -24.31 32.00 -7.15
C ASP A 524 -23.41 31.58 -5.98
N SER A 525 -23.01 30.30 -5.93
CA SER A 525 -22.21 29.74 -4.85
C SER A 525 -20.93 30.56 -4.60
N ARG A 526 -20.68 30.88 -3.34
CA ARG A 526 -19.42 31.50 -2.91
C ARG A 526 -18.28 30.52 -2.80
N TYR A 527 -18.60 29.25 -2.62
CA TYR A 527 -17.68 28.16 -2.35
C TYR A 527 -17.27 27.42 -3.62
N ILE A 528 -18.19 27.25 -4.56
CA ILE A 528 -17.94 26.54 -5.82
C ILE A 528 -18.07 27.54 -6.97
N GLN A 529 -16.95 28.09 -7.41
CA GLN A 529 -16.91 29.08 -8.49
C GLN A 529 -16.81 28.38 -9.86
N ALA A 530 -17.89 27.73 -10.29
CA ALA A 530 -18.03 27.13 -11.60
C ALA A 530 -19.30 27.64 -12.29
N ASP A 531 -19.30 27.74 -13.62
CA ASP A 531 -20.50 28.07 -14.39
C ASP A 531 -21.38 26.84 -14.56
N LEU A 532 -22.30 26.63 -13.61
CA LEU A 532 -23.20 25.50 -13.55
C LEU A 532 -24.54 25.74 -14.30
N SER A 533 -24.67 26.85 -15.04
CA SER A 533 -25.87 27.22 -15.79
C SER A 533 -26.17 26.29 -16.98
N GLY A 534 -25.18 25.53 -17.45
CA GLY A 534 -25.31 24.54 -18.52
C GLY A 534 -26.15 23.32 -18.17
N ASP A 535 -26.50 22.49 -19.16
CA ASP A 535 -27.21 21.25 -18.95
C ASP A 535 -26.30 20.07 -18.51
N GLY A 536 -24.98 20.30 -18.52
CA GLY A 536 -23.99 19.32 -18.11
C GLY A 536 -23.55 19.49 -16.67
N VAL A 537 -22.49 18.78 -16.31
CA VAL A 537 -21.91 18.75 -14.96
C VAL A 537 -20.44 19.11 -14.95
N TYR A 538 -19.96 19.64 -13.86
CA TYR A 538 -18.53 19.77 -13.59
C TYR A 538 -18.07 18.56 -12.77
N ILE A 539 -16.89 18.04 -13.08
CA ILE A 539 -16.29 16.94 -12.32
C ILE A 539 -15.03 17.41 -11.61
N SER A 540 -14.69 16.80 -10.48
CA SER A 540 -13.44 17.11 -9.77
C SER A 540 -12.21 16.74 -10.60
N SER A 541 -11.10 17.46 -10.40
CA SER A 541 -9.80 17.15 -11.02
C SER A 541 -9.35 15.72 -10.69
N ALA A 542 -9.60 15.24 -9.46
CA ALA A 542 -9.34 13.86 -9.07
C ALA A 542 -10.12 12.84 -9.91
N TYR A 543 -11.42 13.09 -10.17
CA TYR A 543 -12.25 12.21 -10.97
C TYR A 543 -11.82 12.23 -12.45
N ALA A 544 -11.57 13.42 -13.00
CA ALA A 544 -11.07 13.61 -14.35
C ALA A 544 -9.75 12.86 -14.58
N ASP A 545 -8.79 13.01 -13.66
CA ASP A 545 -7.47 12.38 -13.76
C ASP A 545 -7.54 10.86 -13.62
N LYS A 546 -8.31 10.35 -12.66
CA LYS A 546 -8.45 8.90 -12.45
C LYS A 546 -8.90 8.19 -13.70
N PHE A 547 -9.98 8.65 -14.30
CA PHE A 547 -10.63 7.98 -15.44
C PHE A 547 -10.27 8.61 -16.80
N ARG A 548 -9.42 9.66 -16.83
CA ARG A 548 -9.00 10.41 -18.04
C ARG A 548 -10.19 11.02 -18.77
N ILE A 549 -11.15 11.51 -18.03
CA ILE A 549 -12.32 12.17 -18.56
C ILE A 549 -11.93 13.60 -18.97
N LYS A 550 -12.49 14.06 -20.08
CA LYS A 550 -12.27 15.41 -20.61
C LYS A 550 -13.59 16.16 -20.74
N GLU A 551 -13.49 17.47 -20.82
CA GLU A 551 -14.62 18.31 -21.19
C GLU A 551 -15.26 17.83 -22.50
N GLY A 552 -16.58 17.70 -22.51
CA GLY A 552 -17.38 17.18 -23.61
C GLY A 552 -17.64 15.66 -23.58
N ASP A 553 -16.95 14.90 -22.72
CA ASP A 553 -17.22 13.48 -22.53
C ASP A 553 -18.54 13.24 -21.79
N THR A 554 -19.07 12.02 -21.88
CA THR A 554 -20.25 11.59 -21.12
C THR A 554 -19.85 10.57 -20.07
N ILE A 555 -20.22 10.80 -18.81
CA ILE A 555 -20.06 9.86 -17.70
C ILE A 555 -21.38 9.10 -17.50
N THR A 556 -21.29 7.78 -17.27
CA THR A 556 -22.42 6.93 -16.92
C THR A 556 -22.17 6.28 -15.58
N LEU A 557 -23.10 6.45 -14.66
CA LEU A 557 -23.04 6.00 -13.29
C LEU A 557 -24.32 5.23 -12.95
N LYS A 558 -24.30 4.45 -11.88
CA LYS A 558 -25.46 3.66 -11.43
C LYS A 558 -25.64 3.72 -9.93
N GLU A 559 -26.80 3.40 -9.45
CA GLU A 559 -27.03 3.17 -8.03
C GLU A 559 -26.38 1.86 -7.55
N LYS A 560 -25.85 1.85 -6.31
CA LYS A 560 -25.11 0.71 -5.75
C LYS A 560 -25.95 -0.59 -5.73
N TYR A 561 -27.23 -0.49 -5.36
CA TYR A 561 -28.09 -1.65 -5.13
C TYR A 561 -29.23 -1.80 -6.14
N GLU A 562 -29.43 -0.80 -7.00
CA GLU A 562 -30.50 -0.75 -8.00
C GLU A 562 -29.97 -0.90 -9.42
N LYS A 563 -30.87 -0.84 -10.40
CA LYS A 563 -30.50 -1.01 -11.81
C LYS A 563 -30.49 0.29 -12.59
N ASP A 564 -30.84 1.38 -11.92
CA ASP A 564 -30.98 2.67 -12.58
C ASP A 564 -29.62 3.25 -12.93
N GLU A 565 -29.48 3.67 -14.20
CA GLU A 565 -28.27 4.24 -14.76
C GLU A 565 -28.53 5.70 -15.12
N TYR A 566 -27.60 6.55 -14.77
CA TYR A 566 -27.63 7.99 -15.01
C TYR A 566 -26.45 8.39 -15.90
N SER A 567 -26.72 9.23 -16.89
CA SER A 567 -25.70 9.72 -17.82
C SER A 567 -25.66 11.23 -17.83
N PHE A 568 -24.47 11.79 -17.63
CA PHE A 568 -24.25 13.24 -17.58
C PHE A 568 -23.15 13.63 -18.57
N LYS A 569 -23.33 14.76 -19.25
CA LYS A 569 -22.28 15.37 -20.08
C LYS A 569 -21.37 16.22 -19.20
N VAL A 570 -20.08 16.11 -19.38
CA VAL A 570 -19.07 16.88 -18.66
C VAL A 570 -18.89 18.22 -19.37
N ASP A 571 -19.29 19.32 -18.72
CA ASP A 571 -19.12 20.68 -19.26
C ASP A 571 -17.81 21.33 -18.80
N GLY A 572 -17.20 20.82 -17.72
CA GLY A 572 -15.92 21.32 -17.25
C GLY A 572 -15.31 20.50 -16.12
N ILE A 573 -14.08 20.85 -15.76
CA ILE A 573 -13.32 20.23 -14.65
C ILE A 573 -13.08 21.29 -13.60
N TYR A 574 -13.48 20.99 -12.36
CA TYR A 574 -13.26 21.83 -11.19
C TYR A 574 -12.02 21.34 -10.43
N ASP A 575 -11.12 22.26 -10.09
CA ASP A 575 -9.88 21.91 -9.38
C ASP A 575 -10.15 21.53 -7.92
N TYR A 576 -10.36 20.23 -7.69
CA TYR A 576 -10.63 19.65 -6.39
C TYR A 576 -10.06 18.22 -6.34
N ALA A 577 -8.98 18.06 -5.58
CA ALA A 577 -8.23 16.79 -5.51
C ALA A 577 -8.70 15.86 -4.38
N ALA A 578 -9.51 16.33 -3.42
CA ALA A 578 -9.80 15.59 -2.20
C ALA A 578 -10.74 14.40 -2.40
N SER A 579 -11.65 14.46 -3.40
CA SER A 579 -12.57 13.35 -3.66
C SER A 579 -13.00 13.25 -5.12
N LEU A 580 -13.55 12.07 -5.47
CA LEU A 580 -14.19 11.83 -6.76
C LEU A 580 -15.60 12.38 -6.68
N CYS A 581 -15.85 13.54 -7.26
CA CYS A 581 -17.17 14.15 -7.17
C CYS A 581 -17.60 14.88 -8.44
N VAL A 582 -18.89 15.16 -8.49
CA VAL A 582 -19.60 15.87 -9.53
C VAL A 582 -20.28 17.09 -8.93
N PHE A 583 -20.20 18.23 -9.58
CA PHE A 583 -20.86 19.47 -9.20
C PHE A 583 -21.90 19.85 -10.24
N MET A 584 -23.06 20.21 -9.80
CA MET A 584 -24.14 20.71 -10.63
C MET A 584 -25.02 21.68 -9.85
N GLU A 585 -25.94 22.35 -10.52
CA GLU A 585 -26.91 23.25 -9.87
C GLU A 585 -27.84 22.44 -8.96
N ARG A 586 -28.13 22.94 -7.74
CA ARG A 586 -28.89 22.21 -6.72
C ARG A 586 -30.27 21.77 -7.20
N ASP A 587 -30.99 22.66 -7.86
CA ASP A 587 -32.37 22.37 -8.33
C ASP A 587 -32.36 21.27 -9.40
N LYS A 588 -31.34 21.25 -10.28
CA LYS A 588 -31.16 20.18 -11.28
C LYS A 588 -30.79 18.85 -10.64
N LEU A 589 -29.97 18.87 -9.58
CA LEU A 589 -29.65 17.64 -8.83
C LEU A 589 -30.91 17.10 -8.16
N ASN A 590 -31.68 17.96 -7.50
CA ASN A 590 -32.90 17.56 -6.81
C ASN A 590 -33.94 16.98 -7.78
N GLU A 591 -34.08 17.58 -8.98
CA GLU A 591 -34.94 17.05 -10.06
C GLU A 591 -34.43 15.69 -10.59
N ALA A 592 -33.12 15.58 -10.85
CA ALA A 592 -32.52 14.37 -11.43
C ALA A 592 -32.69 13.13 -10.53
N PHE A 593 -32.71 13.32 -9.21
CA PHE A 593 -32.80 12.24 -8.22
C PHE A 593 -34.13 12.22 -7.42
N ASP A 594 -35.12 13.01 -7.85
CA ASP A 594 -36.46 13.08 -7.23
C ASP A 594 -36.42 13.37 -5.71
N LEU A 595 -35.55 14.30 -5.29
CA LEU A 595 -35.31 14.62 -3.88
C LEU A 595 -36.27 15.66 -3.31
N GLY A 596 -37.04 16.35 -4.18
CA GLY A 596 -37.92 17.47 -3.84
C GLY A 596 -37.24 18.84 -3.97
N ASP A 597 -37.99 19.86 -4.36
CA ASP A 597 -37.50 21.17 -4.78
C ASP A 597 -36.69 21.91 -3.67
N ASP A 598 -37.10 21.76 -2.42
CA ASP A 598 -36.45 22.43 -1.26
C ASP A 598 -35.42 21.57 -0.54
N TYR A 599 -35.12 20.39 -1.06
CA TYR A 599 -34.17 19.49 -0.42
C TYR A 599 -32.75 20.05 -0.39
N PHE A 600 -32.08 19.86 0.74
CA PHE A 600 -30.63 20.05 0.91
C PHE A 600 -30.08 19.06 1.93
N GLY A 601 -28.86 18.61 1.70
CA GLY A 601 -28.17 17.60 2.52
C GLY A 601 -27.10 18.16 3.43
N GLY A 602 -26.84 19.48 3.36
CA GLY A 602 -25.79 20.08 4.17
C GLY A 602 -25.57 21.56 3.96
N TYR A 603 -24.52 22.05 4.62
CA TYR A 603 -24.07 23.44 4.55
C TYR A 603 -22.57 23.56 4.33
N PHE A 604 -22.15 24.41 3.41
CA PHE A 604 -20.82 24.99 3.38
C PHE A 604 -20.79 26.24 4.25
N SER A 605 -19.73 26.45 5.04
CA SER A 605 -19.57 27.65 5.86
C SER A 605 -18.11 27.95 6.13
N ASP A 606 -17.76 29.26 6.21
CA ASP A 606 -16.45 29.71 6.67
C ASP A 606 -16.40 29.95 8.17
N THR A 607 -17.54 29.89 8.84
CA THR A 607 -17.70 30.05 10.29
C THR A 607 -18.45 28.85 10.87
N GLU A 608 -18.13 28.51 12.11
CA GLU A 608 -18.76 27.39 12.81
C GLU A 608 -20.27 27.64 12.99
N ILE A 609 -21.10 26.66 12.63
CA ILE A 609 -22.56 26.66 12.83
C ILE A 609 -22.85 26.05 14.20
N LYS A 610 -23.48 26.83 15.10
CA LYS A 610 -23.72 26.43 16.50
C LYS A 610 -25.20 26.23 16.85
N ASP A 611 -26.10 26.64 15.99
CA ASP A 611 -27.53 26.65 16.19
C ASP A 611 -28.26 25.39 15.66
N ILE A 612 -27.54 24.53 14.95
CA ILE A 612 -28.07 23.23 14.54
C ILE A 612 -27.76 22.18 15.64
N PRO A 613 -28.79 21.47 16.17
CA PRO A 613 -28.57 20.41 17.14
C PRO A 613 -27.66 19.30 16.62
N SER A 614 -26.70 18.85 17.43
CA SER A 614 -25.72 17.84 17.05
C SER A 614 -26.34 16.50 16.60
N LYS A 615 -27.56 16.19 17.04
CA LYS A 615 -28.31 15.00 16.61
C LYS A 615 -28.62 14.98 15.11
N TYR A 616 -28.62 16.13 14.44
CA TYR A 616 -28.87 16.28 13.01
C TYR A 616 -27.60 16.51 12.19
N ILE A 617 -26.46 16.60 12.84
CA ILE A 617 -25.16 16.72 12.16
C ILE A 617 -24.58 15.31 12.03
N GLY A 618 -24.57 14.78 10.81
CA GLY A 618 -24.00 13.49 10.50
C GLY A 618 -22.47 13.52 10.57
N SER A 619 -21.84 14.47 9.89
CA SER A 619 -20.40 14.73 10.01
C SER A 619 -20.07 16.20 9.70
N VAL A 620 -18.89 16.62 10.15
CA VAL A 620 -18.30 17.93 9.80
C VAL A 620 -16.94 17.66 9.19
N ILE A 621 -16.77 18.09 7.94
CA ILE A 621 -15.46 18.06 7.28
C ILE A 621 -14.84 19.43 7.48
N ASP A 622 -13.82 19.48 8.33
CA ASP A 622 -13.03 20.65 8.65
C ASP A 622 -11.54 20.33 8.64
N LEU A 623 -10.70 21.28 8.99
CA LEU A 623 -9.26 21.08 9.05
C LEU A 623 -8.86 19.96 10.04
N GLU A 624 -9.61 19.81 11.14
CA GLU A 624 -9.33 18.75 12.11
C GLU A 624 -9.65 17.37 11.54
N ALA A 625 -10.78 17.22 10.87
CA ALA A 625 -11.18 15.98 10.18
C ALA A 625 -10.13 15.56 9.13
N LEU A 626 -9.60 16.51 8.36
CA LEU A 626 -8.54 16.26 7.40
C LEU A 626 -7.20 15.90 8.07
N THR A 627 -6.90 16.52 9.21
CA THR A 627 -5.71 16.20 10.00
C THR A 627 -5.80 14.80 10.63
N LYS A 628 -6.99 14.30 10.92
CA LYS A 628 -7.18 12.89 11.35
C LYS A 628 -6.69 11.90 10.29
N ILE A 629 -7.04 12.14 9.02
CA ILE A 629 -6.59 11.30 7.88
C ILE A 629 -5.07 11.26 7.85
N SER A 630 -4.42 12.41 7.89
CA SER A 630 -2.97 12.55 7.92
C SER A 630 -2.33 11.76 9.06
N ARG A 631 -2.77 12.01 10.30
CA ARG A 631 -2.25 11.32 11.48
C ARG A 631 -2.37 9.81 11.40
N GLN A 632 -3.53 9.32 10.96
CA GLN A 632 -3.75 7.88 10.86
C GLN A 632 -2.89 7.23 9.77
N LEU A 633 -2.71 7.89 8.62
CA LEU A 633 -1.82 7.40 7.57
C LEU A 633 -0.36 7.36 8.02
N ASP A 634 0.12 8.38 8.73
CA ASP A 634 1.48 8.40 9.27
C ASP A 634 1.74 7.23 10.24
N VAL A 635 0.79 6.96 11.13
CA VAL A 635 0.90 5.87 12.10
C VAL A 635 0.80 4.51 11.42
N SER A 636 -0.16 4.34 10.50
CA SER A 636 -0.41 3.06 9.84
C SER A 636 0.67 2.70 8.82
N MET A 637 1.22 3.67 8.10
CA MET A 637 2.12 3.44 6.96
C MET A 637 3.59 3.79 7.23
N GLY A 638 3.88 4.60 8.26
CA GLY A 638 5.23 5.12 8.50
C GLY A 638 6.30 4.03 8.65
N ASP A 639 6.04 3.02 9.46
CA ASP A 639 6.95 1.89 9.66
C ASP A 639 7.11 1.02 8.40
N MET A 640 6.03 0.81 7.66
CA MET A 640 6.06 0.08 6.39
C MET A 640 6.93 0.80 5.36
N MET A 641 6.78 2.11 5.23
CA MET A 641 7.58 2.94 4.32
C MET A 641 9.05 2.89 4.66
N GLY A 642 9.39 2.99 5.96
CA GLY A 642 10.77 2.86 6.44
C GLY A 642 11.42 1.53 6.08
N MET A 643 10.68 0.43 6.24
CA MET A 643 11.16 -0.91 5.85
C MET A 643 11.33 -1.05 4.34
N MET A 644 10.37 -0.60 3.54
CA MET A 644 10.47 -0.63 2.08
C MET A 644 11.65 0.18 1.56
N TYR A 645 11.91 1.34 2.15
CA TYR A 645 13.07 2.16 1.84
C TYR A 645 14.38 1.44 2.15
N GLY A 646 14.53 0.89 3.38
CA GLY A 646 15.71 0.13 3.77
C GLY A 646 15.95 -1.10 2.89
N PHE A 647 14.91 -1.84 2.56
CA PHE A 647 14.95 -2.97 1.63
C PHE A 647 15.40 -2.55 0.23
N SER A 648 14.88 -1.43 -0.28
CA SER A 648 15.26 -0.88 -1.58
C SER A 648 16.73 -0.48 -1.66
N VAL A 649 17.26 0.15 -0.61
CA VAL A 649 18.69 0.51 -0.52
C VAL A 649 19.59 -0.75 -0.54
N ILE A 650 19.21 -1.80 0.19
CA ILE A 650 19.96 -3.07 0.21
C ILE A 650 20.01 -3.69 -1.18
N ILE A 651 18.85 -3.79 -1.85
CA ILE A 651 18.79 -4.35 -3.21
C ILE A 651 19.57 -3.49 -4.19
N PHE A 652 19.49 -2.17 -4.08
CA PHE A 652 20.25 -1.25 -4.91
C PHE A 652 21.76 -1.52 -4.79
N LEU A 653 22.30 -1.62 -3.57
CA LEU A 653 23.70 -1.95 -3.31
C LEU A 653 24.12 -3.27 -3.96
N VAL A 654 23.29 -4.30 -3.82
CA VAL A 654 23.53 -5.63 -4.39
C VAL A 654 23.60 -5.58 -5.92
N VAL A 655 22.65 -4.91 -6.55
CA VAL A 655 22.58 -4.81 -8.01
C VAL A 655 23.76 -4.03 -8.56
N ILE A 656 24.09 -2.88 -8.01
CA ILE A 656 25.24 -2.06 -8.43
C ILE A 656 26.55 -2.84 -8.25
N TYR A 657 26.74 -3.56 -7.14
CA TYR A 657 27.91 -4.43 -6.94
C TYR A 657 28.02 -5.50 -8.03
N LEU A 658 26.92 -6.20 -8.35
CA LEU A 658 26.93 -7.25 -9.38
C LEU A 658 27.29 -6.69 -10.76
N LEU A 659 26.70 -5.54 -11.13
CA LEU A 659 26.94 -4.90 -12.43
C LEU A 659 28.37 -4.38 -12.57
N SER A 660 28.89 -3.70 -11.56
CA SER A 660 30.24 -3.19 -11.55
C SER A 660 31.29 -4.33 -11.60
N LYS A 661 31.05 -5.39 -10.84
CA LYS A 661 31.88 -6.60 -10.89
C LYS A 661 32.01 -7.16 -12.29
N VAL A 662 30.91 -7.20 -13.05
CA VAL A 662 30.89 -7.66 -14.43
C VAL A 662 31.77 -6.81 -15.34
N ILE A 663 31.79 -5.50 -15.15
CA ILE A 663 32.62 -4.58 -15.95
C ILE A 663 34.11 -4.84 -15.71
N ILE A 664 34.53 -5.02 -14.47
CA ILE A 664 35.93 -5.31 -14.13
C ILE A 664 36.35 -6.68 -14.67
N GLU A 665 35.52 -7.71 -14.51
CA GLU A 665 35.81 -9.04 -15.06
C GLU A 665 36.00 -9.00 -16.59
N LYS A 666 35.21 -8.21 -17.29
CA LYS A 666 35.32 -8.04 -18.73
C LYS A 666 36.63 -7.32 -19.15
N ASN A 667 37.13 -6.42 -18.29
CA ASN A 667 38.39 -5.69 -18.54
C ASN A 667 39.62 -6.36 -17.91
N ALA A 668 39.49 -7.53 -17.28
CA ALA A 668 40.56 -8.20 -16.56
C ALA A 668 41.80 -8.43 -17.40
N GLN A 669 41.66 -8.82 -18.69
CA GLN A 669 42.75 -9.00 -19.63
C GLN A 669 43.49 -7.68 -19.92
N SER A 670 42.74 -6.60 -20.15
CA SER A 670 43.35 -5.27 -20.39
C SER A 670 44.04 -4.73 -19.12
N ILE A 671 43.46 -5.01 -17.94
CA ILE A 671 44.05 -4.69 -16.64
C ILE A 671 45.37 -5.46 -16.44
N SER A 672 45.38 -6.77 -16.73
CA SER A 672 46.57 -7.62 -16.66
C SER A 672 47.69 -7.11 -17.60
N MET A 673 47.36 -6.77 -18.86
CA MET A 673 48.29 -6.21 -19.82
C MET A 673 48.86 -4.89 -19.31
N THR A 674 48.06 -4.01 -18.72
CA THR A 674 48.53 -2.73 -18.17
C THR A 674 49.46 -2.95 -16.97
N LYS A 675 49.28 -4.00 -16.15
CA LYS A 675 50.20 -4.41 -15.09
C LYS A 675 51.55 -4.88 -15.65
N ILE A 676 51.53 -5.67 -16.72
CA ILE A 676 52.77 -6.12 -17.38
C ILE A 676 53.55 -4.95 -17.95
N LEU A 677 52.89 -3.89 -18.42
CA LEU A 677 53.50 -2.64 -18.89
C LEU A 677 54.07 -1.78 -17.75
N GLY A 678 54.04 -2.23 -16.51
CA GLY A 678 54.67 -1.58 -15.36
C GLY A 678 53.80 -0.52 -14.64
N TYR A 679 52.52 -0.37 -14.99
CA TYR A 679 51.63 0.54 -14.28
C TYR A 679 51.31 0.05 -12.89
N THR A 680 51.33 0.97 -11.92
CA THR A 680 50.95 0.68 -10.54
C THR A 680 49.45 0.40 -10.40
N ASN A 681 49.06 -0.30 -9.33
CA ASN A 681 47.65 -0.57 -9.06
C ASN A 681 46.83 0.72 -8.91
N GLY A 682 47.43 1.80 -8.41
CA GLY A 682 46.77 3.12 -8.30
C GLY A 682 46.50 3.76 -9.66
N GLU A 683 47.45 3.71 -10.57
CA GLU A 683 47.30 4.23 -11.94
C GLU A 683 46.27 3.43 -12.73
N ILE A 684 46.30 2.11 -12.61
CA ILE A 684 45.31 1.23 -13.23
C ILE A 684 43.88 1.51 -12.70
N SER A 685 43.74 1.66 -11.39
CA SER A 685 42.50 2.04 -10.78
C SER A 685 41.98 3.40 -11.28
N ARG A 686 42.88 4.37 -11.40
CA ARG A 686 42.54 5.70 -11.93
C ARG A 686 42.14 5.66 -13.42
N LEU A 687 42.59 4.67 -14.18
CA LEU A 687 42.18 4.47 -15.57
C LEU A 687 40.83 3.79 -15.70
N TYR A 688 40.58 2.75 -14.94
CA TYR A 688 39.37 1.91 -15.08
C TYR A 688 38.25 2.32 -14.10
N ILE A 689 38.52 2.49 -12.82
CA ILE A 689 37.49 2.83 -11.83
C ILE A 689 36.98 4.24 -12.07
N LEU A 690 37.86 5.24 -12.30
CA LEU A 690 37.35 6.59 -12.58
C LEU A 690 36.55 6.68 -13.86
N SER A 691 36.90 5.91 -14.90
CA SER A 691 36.11 5.83 -16.12
C SER A 691 34.74 5.24 -15.87
N THR A 692 34.64 4.17 -15.09
CA THR A 692 33.39 3.55 -14.70
C THR A 692 32.59 4.47 -13.78
N SER A 693 33.22 5.17 -12.82
CA SER A 693 32.60 6.15 -11.94
C SER A 693 31.90 7.27 -12.71
N LEU A 694 32.61 7.85 -13.69
CA LEU A 694 32.02 8.90 -14.56
C LEU A 694 30.79 8.39 -15.32
N VAL A 695 30.88 7.16 -15.84
CA VAL A 695 29.74 6.56 -16.54
C VAL A 695 28.59 6.24 -15.59
N VAL A 696 28.88 5.75 -14.37
CA VAL A 696 27.84 5.47 -13.36
C VAL A 696 27.10 6.75 -12.98
N VAL A 697 27.83 7.83 -12.68
CA VAL A 697 27.20 9.14 -12.36
C VAL A 697 26.36 9.65 -13.53
N PHE A 698 26.89 9.52 -14.76
CA PHE A 698 26.14 9.89 -15.95
C PHE A 698 24.88 9.02 -16.13
N CYS A 699 24.98 7.72 -15.89
CA CYS A 699 23.85 6.79 -15.96
C CYS A 699 22.80 7.11 -14.88
N LEU A 700 23.21 7.42 -13.65
CA LEU A 700 22.33 7.82 -12.56
C LEU A 700 21.50 9.07 -12.92
N LEU A 701 22.14 10.09 -13.49
CA LEU A 701 21.44 11.31 -13.91
C LEU A 701 20.54 11.10 -15.14
N LEU A 702 21.01 10.34 -16.12
CA LEU A 702 20.28 10.10 -17.36
C LEU A 702 19.09 9.18 -17.16
N SER A 703 19.11 8.33 -16.12
CA SER A 703 18.02 7.39 -15.83
C SER A 703 16.80 8.07 -15.21
N LEU A 704 16.96 9.18 -14.48
CA LEU A 704 15.89 9.85 -13.73
C LEU A 704 14.63 10.16 -14.56
N PRO A 705 14.70 10.78 -15.77
CA PRO A 705 13.51 11.05 -16.56
C PRO A 705 12.82 9.77 -17.06
N VAL A 706 13.58 8.72 -17.34
CA VAL A 706 13.02 7.41 -17.75
C VAL A 706 12.31 6.76 -16.59
N GLU A 707 12.91 6.80 -15.40
CA GLU A 707 12.36 6.25 -14.16
C GLU A 707 11.05 6.95 -13.78
N ARG A 708 11.00 8.29 -13.92
CA ARG A 708 9.77 9.05 -13.68
C ARG A 708 8.62 8.56 -14.56
N GLN A 709 8.84 8.39 -15.87
CA GLN A 709 7.80 7.93 -16.76
C GLN A 709 7.33 6.49 -16.47
N ILE A 710 8.28 5.59 -16.15
CA ILE A 710 7.94 4.23 -15.76
C ILE A 710 7.14 4.23 -14.46
N MET A 711 7.57 5.03 -13.48
CA MET A 711 6.91 5.12 -12.17
C MET A 711 5.49 5.71 -12.30
N GLU A 712 5.29 6.72 -13.13
CA GLU A 712 3.97 7.29 -13.39
C GLU A 712 2.97 6.24 -13.90
N VAL A 713 3.42 5.38 -14.82
CA VAL A 713 2.58 4.27 -15.31
C VAL A 713 2.30 3.24 -14.21
N LEU A 714 3.32 2.85 -13.43
CA LEU A 714 3.18 1.87 -12.36
C LEU A 714 2.29 2.40 -11.22
N PHE A 715 2.51 3.64 -10.80
CA PHE A 715 1.74 4.29 -9.74
C PHE A 715 0.26 4.43 -10.14
N ARG A 716 0.01 4.87 -11.37
CA ARG A 716 -1.35 4.96 -11.90
C ARG A 716 -2.08 3.62 -11.93
N GLU A 717 -1.45 2.54 -12.41
CA GLU A 717 -2.08 1.22 -12.44
C GLU A 717 -2.33 0.69 -11.03
N MET A 718 -1.44 0.98 -10.08
CA MET A 718 -1.61 0.68 -8.66
C MET A 718 -2.83 1.42 -8.08
N MET A 719 -2.94 2.73 -8.31
CA MET A 719 -4.07 3.53 -7.85
C MET A 719 -5.40 3.06 -8.44
N LEU A 720 -5.44 2.72 -9.74
CA LEU A 720 -6.64 2.25 -10.40
C LEU A 720 -7.10 0.86 -9.92
N SER A 721 -6.17 -0.01 -9.55
CA SER A 721 -6.47 -1.40 -9.22
C SER A 721 -6.77 -1.63 -7.73
N SER A 722 -6.30 -0.74 -6.84
CA SER A 722 -6.16 -1.09 -5.43
C SER A 722 -6.71 -0.05 -4.46
N ILE A 723 -6.80 1.21 -4.85
CA ILE A 723 -7.13 2.31 -3.94
C ILE A 723 -8.43 2.99 -4.37
N SER A 724 -9.38 3.12 -3.44
CA SER A 724 -10.56 3.96 -3.64
C SER A 724 -10.15 5.45 -3.55
N GLY A 725 -10.79 6.31 -4.34
CA GLY A 725 -10.35 7.69 -4.49
C GLY A 725 -9.16 7.83 -5.46
N TRP A 726 -8.52 8.99 -5.47
CA TRP A 726 -7.40 9.29 -6.35
C TRP A 726 -6.36 10.16 -5.65
N ILE A 727 -5.11 9.75 -5.72
CA ILE A 727 -3.97 10.55 -5.28
C ILE A 727 -3.09 10.78 -6.51
N THR A 728 -2.91 12.04 -6.88
CA THR A 728 -2.04 12.41 -8.00
C THR A 728 -0.58 12.20 -7.62
N MET A 729 0.18 11.50 -8.47
CA MET A 729 1.60 11.27 -8.22
C MET A 729 2.36 12.60 -8.17
N TRP A 730 2.88 12.95 -7.02
CA TRP A 730 3.76 14.10 -6.83
C TRP A 730 5.16 13.65 -6.42
N VAL A 731 6.17 14.26 -7.02
CA VAL A 731 7.58 13.90 -6.78
C VAL A 731 8.31 15.11 -6.23
N ASP A 732 8.65 15.07 -4.94
CA ASP A 732 9.55 16.06 -4.36
C ASP A 732 10.88 16.09 -5.15
N PRO A 733 11.31 17.23 -5.70
CA PRO A 733 12.60 17.35 -6.37
C PRO A 733 13.79 16.86 -5.54
N MET A 734 13.69 16.90 -4.21
CA MET A 734 14.70 16.40 -3.30
C MET A 734 14.89 14.88 -3.39
N ILE A 735 13.87 14.13 -3.83
CA ILE A 735 13.97 12.68 -4.07
C ILE A 735 15.06 12.39 -5.11
N TYR A 736 15.10 13.13 -6.21
CA TYR A 736 16.12 12.94 -7.25
C TYR A 736 17.55 13.21 -6.70
N VAL A 737 17.68 14.20 -5.83
CA VAL A 737 18.95 14.51 -5.16
C VAL A 737 19.35 13.36 -4.21
N LYS A 738 18.40 12.89 -3.38
CA LYS A 738 18.61 11.77 -2.45
C LYS A 738 18.96 10.48 -3.21
N MET A 739 18.24 10.12 -4.26
CA MET A 739 18.52 8.95 -5.10
C MET A 739 19.92 9.02 -5.71
N THR A 740 20.28 10.16 -6.29
CA THR A 740 21.60 10.38 -6.88
C THR A 740 22.70 10.28 -5.82
N ALA A 741 22.51 10.88 -4.65
CA ALA A 741 23.46 10.83 -3.54
C ALA A 741 23.65 9.39 -3.02
N ILE A 742 22.56 8.65 -2.81
CA ILE A 742 22.60 7.24 -2.41
C ILE A 742 23.27 6.40 -3.49
N GLY A 743 22.97 6.64 -4.76
CA GLY A 743 23.61 5.97 -5.89
C GLY A 743 25.12 6.19 -5.94
N ILE A 744 25.57 7.42 -5.74
CA ILE A 744 27.00 7.76 -5.68
C ILE A 744 27.65 7.13 -4.44
N ALA A 745 27.03 7.21 -3.27
CA ALA A 745 27.54 6.62 -2.03
C ALA A 745 27.65 5.08 -2.15
N ALA A 746 26.60 4.43 -2.66
CA ALA A 746 26.59 3.00 -2.92
C ALA A 746 27.71 2.59 -3.89
N TYR A 747 27.86 3.34 -4.99
CA TYR A 747 28.94 3.07 -5.94
C TYR A 747 30.32 3.33 -5.33
N ALA A 748 30.50 4.32 -4.46
CA ALA A 748 31.76 4.55 -3.77
C ALA A 748 32.19 3.34 -2.92
N VAL A 749 31.25 2.71 -2.20
CA VAL A 749 31.51 1.45 -1.48
C VAL A 749 31.93 0.34 -2.45
N VAL A 750 31.20 0.21 -3.55
CA VAL A 750 31.52 -0.78 -4.59
C VAL A 750 32.91 -0.50 -5.20
N ALA A 751 33.25 0.75 -5.49
CA ALA A 751 34.55 1.14 -6.05
C ALA A 751 35.71 0.74 -5.15
N VAL A 752 35.54 0.81 -3.81
CA VAL A 752 36.56 0.32 -2.85
C VAL A 752 36.74 -1.20 -2.96
N LEU A 753 35.66 -1.94 -3.10
CA LEU A 753 35.71 -3.40 -3.31
C LEU A 753 36.35 -3.76 -4.66
N GLU A 754 36.07 -3.00 -5.69
CA GLU A 754 36.69 -3.13 -7.02
C GLU A 754 38.17 -2.83 -7.02
N PHE A 755 38.59 -1.80 -6.28
CA PHE A 755 40.02 -1.50 -6.11
C PHE A 755 40.79 -2.69 -5.51
N ARG A 756 40.23 -3.32 -4.46
CA ARG A 756 40.78 -4.54 -3.89
C ARG A 756 40.87 -5.66 -4.92
N ARG A 757 39.89 -5.78 -5.78
CA ARG A 757 39.84 -6.82 -6.81
C ARG A 757 40.86 -6.57 -7.94
N ILE A 758 41.06 -5.35 -8.41
CA ILE A 758 42.09 -5.00 -9.38
C ILE A 758 43.45 -5.43 -8.87
N ARG A 759 43.75 -5.26 -7.59
CA ARG A 759 45.00 -5.72 -6.98
C ARG A 759 45.24 -7.22 -7.13
N HIS A 760 44.18 -8.03 -7.13
CA HIS A 760 44.22 -9.50 -7.21
C HIS A 760 44.11 -10.05 -8.65
N VAL A 761 43.96 -9.21 -9.68
CA VAL A 761 44.00 -9.66 -11.08
C VAL A 761 45.42 -10.16 -11.39
N PRO A 762 45.60 -11.45 -11.74
CA PRO A 762 46.90 -12.02 -11.99
C PRO A 762 47.49 -11.48 -13.31
N MET A 763 48.84 -11.37 -13.38
CA MET A 763 49.53 -10.89 -14.59
C MET A 763 49.51 -11.91 -15.73
N ASP A 764 49.36 -13.21 -15.41
CA ASP A 764 49.31 -14.28 -16.38
C ASP A 764 48.01 -14.35 -17.22
N GLU A 765 46.98 -13.62 -16.79
CA GLU A 765 45.69 -13.56 -17.53
C GLU A 765 45.86 -12.96 -18.95
N ALA A 766 46.80 -12.05 -19.11
CA ALA A 766 47.14 -11.47 -20.42
C ALA A 766 47.86 -12.46 -21.33
N LEU A 767 48.65 -13.39 -20.75
CA LEU A 767 49.46 -14.34 -21.50
C LEU A 767 48.65 -15.60 -21.93
N LYS A 768 47.55 -15.92 -21.24
CA LYS A 768 46.68 -17.09 -21.55
C LYS A 768 45.98 -17.06 -22.91
N ASN A 769 46.07 -15.97 -23.66
CA ASN A 769 45.38 -15.80 -24.95
C ASN A 769 46.32 -15.41 -26.11
N VAL A 770 47.63 -15.61 -25.97
CA VAL A 770 48.63 -15.27 -27.00
C VAL A 770 49.04 -16.50 -27.83
N GLU A 771 48.49 -17.70 -27.52
CA GLU A 771 48.67 -18.90 -28.33
C GLU A 771 47.46 -19.16 -29.26
#